data_37d1a055fce77aed55ac086b6a0e8c32
#
_entry.id   37d1a055fce77aed55ac086b6a0e8c32
#
_cell.length_a   1.000
_cell.length_b   1.000
_cell.length_c   1.000
_cell.angle_alpha   90.00
_cell.angle_beta   90.00
_cell.angle_gamma   90.00
#
_symmetry.space_group_name_H-M   'P 1'
#
loop_
_entity.id
_entity.type
_entity.pdbx_description
1 polymer ?
#
loop_
_entity_poly.entity_id
_entity_poly.type
_entity_poly.pdbx_seq_one_letter_code
_entity_poly.pdbx_strand_id
1 'polypeptide(L)'
;MGMGKSAIFDIYKKNMRNFAGFLAFLFLVNLGFMGFGEERVSALYVPTLSVSAWRPEEKVKGSDVLKTENKTTETSVWFQIQTNNRTGYTASFSTETDNTALVNSSSSTNAKISSINADTTLTNLPVNTWGYKLATSTNYSSLPGVSSPATIFQSTDSSYSGYKGIYIGMKLGDDLEGGSYENKLVFSVVTNPYEKKALMAKGGDIQSYLRIFNDNEVKTRRFKRSMSLPTNLENVKNIEDNNSDYEIKLWHDVAAETAYYYSEAEKIFLNENCNAMFADDIYGQYGLKNLEEIELSGFDTGKVKNMGLMFSNLKNLKQLDLSSFNTNNVTNMWGMFWGDEKIENLDLSNFDTSKVTSMNQMFSEMKNLKNLNISSFDTRNVVNMGKMFSNVNQITTLDLSNFNTENVTDMSGIFYCVSNLDNINISSFNTKNVEYMDSMFYAVSKLKNLNLSHFDTSKVKKMNSMFHGMSELVNLDVSSFNTKNVDDMSFMFQQVKKLPSLNLSSFDTSNVKNMGSMFYLMESLTDLNISNFRTPNVTNMAKMFCYTALSSIDVSKFDTSKVTYMSYMFNNMKNLTTLDLSNFDTREVTAMFAMFYNTPNLTSLDISNFNTEKVTTMGYIFGIDGTLVGVDKLEKIYVNNDFNTSNITDSDKMFDFRKKLRGGNGSFLADPGAADLTWLRVDRPGVQGYFTRKS
;
A
#
# COMPACT_ATOMS: atom_id res chain seq x y z
N MET A 1 2.02 -71.76 5.57
CA MET A 1 1.53 -70.63 4.79
C MET A 1 2.71 -69.93 4.16
N GLY A 2 2.87 -70.02 2.87
CA GLY A 2 3.90 -69.29 2.13
C GLY A 2 3.18 -68.29 1.26
N MET A 3 3.20 -66.99 1.59
CA MET A 3 2.86 -66.00 0.62
C MET A 3 3.95 -66.01 -0.44
N GLY A 4 3.56 -66.33 -1.70
CA GLY A 4 4.55 -66.58 -2.73
C GLY A 4 5.43 -65.34 -3.03
N LYS A 5 6.75 -65.51 -2.94
CA LYS A 5 7.78 -64.53 -3.33
C LYS A 5 7.66 -64.06 -4.80
N SER A 6 6.85 -64.75 -5.64
CA SER A 6 6.88 -64.55 -7.10
C SER A 6 5.99 -63.39 -7.59
N ALA A 7 4.85 -63.15 -6.99
CA ALA A 7 3.81 -62.29 -7.61
C ALA A 7 4.10 -60.79 -7.45
N ILE A 8 4.61 -60.35 -6.30
CA ILE A 8 5.00 -58.92 -6.12
C ILE A 8 6.29 -58.63 -6.88
N PHE A 9 7.22 -59.58 -6.94
CA PHE A 9 8.48 -59.42 -7.65
C PHE A 9 8.34 -59.49 -9.17
N ASP A 10 7.35 -60.29 -9.70
CA ASP A 10 7.14 -60.38 -11.15
C ASP A 10 6.41 -59.15 -11.72
N ILE A 11 5.49 -58.53 -10.97
CA ILE A 11 4.93 -57.20 -11.35
C ILE A 11 6.01 -56.13 -11.29
N TYR A 12 6.84 -56.17 -10.26
CA TYR A 12 7.95 -55.21 -10.12
C TYR A 12 9.04 -55.43 -11.20
N LYS A 13 9.41 -56.66 -11.52
CA LYS A 13 10.32 -56.96 -12.64
C LYS A 13 9.72 -56.61 -14.01
N LYS A 14 8.43 -56.85 -14.24
CA LYS A 14 7.80 -56.56 -15.52
C LYS A 14 7.66 -55.03 -15.76
N ASN A 15 7.29 -54.31 -14.72
CA ASN A 15 7.22 -52.82 -14.78
C ASN A 15 8.62 -52.20 -14.76
N MET A 16 9.60 -52.74 -14.01
CA MET A 16 11.00 -52.29 -14.05
C MET A 16 11.69 -52.60 -15.38
N ARG A 17 11.39 -53.74 -16.04
CA ARG A 17 11.91 -53.98 -17.39
C ARG A 17 11.35 -53.01 -18.42
N ASN A 18 10.07 -52.68 -18.34
CA ASN A 18 9.46 -51.68 -19.21
C ASN A 18 9.95 -50.27 -18.88
N PHE A 19 10.18 -49.95 -17.61
CA PHE A 19 10.72 -48.68 -17.15
C PHE A 19 12.23 -48.55 -17.41
N ALA A 20 13.02 -49.61 -17.21
CA ALA A 20 14.43 -49.63 -17.60
C ALA A 20 14.61 -49.60 -19.12
N GLY A 21 13.71 -50.24 -19.90
CA GLY A 21 13.68 -50.15 -21.35
C GLY A 21 13.32 -48.76 -21.84
N PHE A 22 12.41 -48.05 -21.15
CA PHE A 22 12.04 -46.68 -21.44
C PHE A 22 13.14 -45.67 -21.07
N LEU A 23 13.82 -45.87 -19.91
CA LEU A 23 15.00 -45.09 -19.51
C LEU A 23 16.21 -45.38 -20.42
N ALA A 24 16.43 -46.63 -20.85
CA ALA A 24 17.49 -46.96 -21.80
C ALA A 24 17.20 -46.40 -23.20
N PHE A 25 15.89 -46.33 -23.62
CA PHE A 25 15.48 -45.69 -24.85
C PHE A 25 15.64 -44.16 -24.80
N LEU A 26 15.33 -43.53 -23.66
CA LEU A 26 15.59 -42.11 -23.41
C LEU A 26 17.12 -41.82 -23.36
N PHE A 27 17.95 -42.74 -22.81
CA PHE A 27 19.42 -42.56 -22.79
C PHE A 27 20.03 -42.79 -24.19
N LEU A 28 19.53 -43.73 -24.99
CA LEU A 28 19.98 -43.97 -26.35
C LEU A 28 19.54 -42.91 -27.35
N VAL A 29 18.39 -42.26 -27.13
CA VAL A 29 17.93 -41.11 -27.94
C VAL A 29 18.75 -39.86 -27.61
N ASN A 30 19.24 -39.71 -26.37
CA ASN A 30 20.13 -38.59 -26.01
C ASN A 30 21.59 -38.78 -26.45
N LEU A 31 22.06 -40.04 -26.71
CA LEU A 31 23.41 -40.29 -27.23
C LEU A 31 23.51 -40.25 -28.77
N GLY A 32 22.39 -40.20 -29.48
CA GLY A 32 22.33 -40.23 -30.94
C GLY A 32 22.31 -38.84 -31.62
N PHE A 33 22.25 -37.75 -30.84
CA PHE A 33 22.21 -36.37 -31.35
C PHE A 33 23.33 -35.51 -30.75
N MET A 34 24.57 -35.93 -30.81
CA MET A 34 25.71 -35.01 -30.74
C MET A 34 26.08 -34.61 -32.15
N GLY A 35 25.37 -33.64 -32.68
CA GLY A 35 25.66 -33.00 -33.96
C GLY A 35 24.76 -31.79 -34.20
N PHE A 36 25.35 -30.62 -34.01
CA PHE A 36 24.83 -29.28 -34.30
C PHE A 36 23.78 -28.71 -33.30
N GLY A 37 24.24 -27.66 -32.63
CA GLY A 37 23.57 -26.93 -31.57
C GLY A 37 22.28 -26.25 -32.02
N GLU A 38 21.20 -26.73 -31.49
CA GLU A 38 20.06 -25.95 -30.99
C GLU A 38 19.90 -26.34 -29.53
N GLU A 39 20.31 -25.48 -28.62
CA GLU A 39 19.86 -25.59 -27.22
C GLU A 39 18.34 -25.47 -27.23
N ARG A 40 17.66 -26.63 -27.24
CA ARG A 40 16.22 -26.65 -26.98
C ARG A 40 16.01 -26.20 -25.55
N VAL A 41 15.34 -25.08 -25.39
CA VAL A 41 14.82 -24.66 -24.08
C VAL A 41 13.91 -25.78 -23.57
N SER A 42 14.37 -26.55 -22.62
CA SER A 42 13.59 -27.64 -22.02
C SER A 42 12.91 -27.12 -20.77
N ALA A 43 11.73 -27.66 -20.47
CA ALA A 43 11.08 -27.36 -19.20
C ALA A 43 12.04 -27.70 -18.03
N LEU A 44 12.26 -26.75 -17.12
CA LEU A 44 13.18 -26.89 -15.98
C LEU A 44 12.73 -27.98 -15.00
N TYR A 45 11.47 -28.35 -15.02
CA TYR A 45 10.85 -29.25 -14.05
C TYR A 45 10.25 -30.49 -14.71
N VAL A 46 10.72 -31.67 -14.30
CA VAL A 46 10.15 -32.97 -14.68
C VAL A 46 9.75 -33.69 -13.39
N PRO A 47 8.44 -33.97 -13.17
CA PRO A 47 7.99 -34.72 -12.02
C PRO A 47 8.61 -36.13 -11.99
N THR A 48 9.16 -36.53 -10.87
CA THR A 48 9.69 -37.86 -10.63
C THR A 48 8.93 -38.52 -9.49
N LEU A 49 8.79 -39.86 -9.58
CA LEU A 49 8.22 -40.69 -8.53
C LEU A 49 9.07 -41.96 -8.38
N SER A 50 9.55 -42.24 -7.20
CA SER A 50 10.19 -43.51 -6.88
C SER A 50 9.52 -44.18 -5.68
N VAL A 51 9.35 -45.49 -5.77
CA VAL A 51 8.73 -46.29 -4.72
C VAL A 51 9.63 -47.49 -4.45
N SER A 52 9.98 -47.68 -3.19
CA SER A 52 10.65 -48.86 -2.71
C SER A 52 9.82 -49.52 -1.63
N ALA A 53 9.73 -50.84 -1.66
CA ALA A 53 9.00 -51.59 -0.65
C ALA A 53 9.92 -52.61 0.02
N TRP A 54 9.83 -52.74 1.32
CA TRP A 54 10.54 -53.72 2.12
C TRP A 54 9.56 -54.62 2.83
N ARG A 55 9.90 -55.91 2.88
CA ARG A 55 9.22 -56.92 3.69
C ARG A 55 10.23 -57.63 4.54
N PRO A 56 10.02 -57.84 5.88
CA PRO A 56 10.78 -58.83 6.64
C PRO A 56 10.58 -60.20 6.05
N GLU A 57 11.66 -60.95 5.85
CA GLU A 57 11.64 -62.27 5.21
C GLU A 57 11.05 -63.40 6.10
N GLU A 58 10.10 -63.11 6.96
CA GLU A 58 9.50 -64.14 7.80
C GLU A 58 8.27 -64.76 7.10
N LYS A 59 8.37 -66.09 6.87
CA LYS A 59 7.22 -66.91 6.44
C LYS A 59 6.31 -67.15 7.66
N VAL A 60 5.08 -66.72 7.57
CA VAL A 60 4.08 -67.00 8.59
C VAL A 60 3.67 -68.46 8.48
N LYS A 61 4.07 -69.28 9.47
CA LYS A 61 3.65 -70.69 9.57
C LYS A 61 2.44 -70.76 10.47
N GLY A 62 1.33 -71.33 9.97
CA GLY A 62 0.09 -71.46 10.69
C GLY A 62 0.23 -72.20 12.04
N SER A 63 1.10 -73.23 12.11
CA SER A 63 1.42 -73.95 13.35
C SER A 63 2.00 -73.04 14.42
N ASP A 64 2.77 -72.04 14.04
CA ASP A 64 3.37 -71.12 14.98
C ASP A 64 2.36 -70.09 15.49
N VAL A 65 1.43 -69.63 14.63
CA VAL A 65 0.31 -68.76 15.00
C VAL A 65 -0.63 -69.45 15.99
N LEU A 66 -0.94 -70.74 15.78
CA LEU A 66 -1.85 -71.47 16.64
C LEU A 66 -1.29 -71.71 18.04
N LYS A 67 0.02 -71.62 18.24
CA LYS A 67 0.71 -71.68 19.54
C LYS A 67 0.70 -70.38 20.32
N THR A 68 0.36 -69.26 19.71
CA THR A 68 0.26 -67.97 20.43
C THR A 68 -0.97 -67.97 21.34
N GLU A 69 -0.93 -67.21 22.43
CA GLU A 69 -2.01 -67.16 23.43
C GLU A 69 -3.35 -66.77 22.81
N ASN A 70 -3.37 -65.85 21.83
CA ASN A 70 -4.58 -65.38 21.15
C ASN A 70 -4.78 -65.97 19.76
N LYS A 71 -3.93 -66.91 19.32
CA LYS A 71 -3.89 -67.48 17.98
C LYS A 71 -3.85 -66.43 16.87
N THR A 72 -3.14 -65.35 17.12
CA THR A 72 -2.98 -64.20 16.22
C THR A 72 -1.54 -64.01 15.78
N THR A 73 -1.39 -63.40 14.60
CA THR A 73 -0.10 -62.95 14.08
C THR A 73 -0.23 -61.67 13.30
N GLU A 74 0.87 -60.93 13.21
CA GLU A 74 0.96 -59.68 12.45
C GLU A 74 2.23 -59.71 11.60
N THR A 75 2.13 -59.28 10.37
CA THR A 75 3.29 -58.96 9.50
C THR A 75 3.18 -57.57 8.97
N SER A 76 4.30 -56.97 8.56
CA SER A 76 4.29 -55.57 8.07
C SER A 76 4.94 -55.45 6.69
N VAL A 77 4.45 -54.51 5.93
CA VAL A 77 5.07 -54.06 4.67
C VAL A 77 5.36 -52.56 4.79
N TRP A 78 6.60 -52.22 4.50
CA TRP A 78 7.06 -50.81 4.58
C TRP A 78 7.37 -50.29 3.20
N PHE A 79 7.05 -49.03 2.99
CA PHE A 79 7.28 -48.30 1.75
C PHE A 79 8.09 -47.06 1.99
N GLN A 80 8.99 -46.72 1.07
CA GLN A 80 9.58 -45.42 0.91
C GLN A 80 9.07 -44.84 -0.40
N ILE A 81 8.38 -43.72 -0.33
CA ILE A 81 7.84 -43.01 -1.49
C ILE A 81 8.55 -41.68 -1.58
N GLN A 82 9.17 -41.40 -2.71
CA GLN A 82 9.89 -40.16 -2.97
C GLN A 82 9.36 -39.53 -4.25
N THR A 83 9.04 -38.25 -4.19
CA THR A 83 8.61 -37.48 -5.35
C THR A 83 9.10 -36.05 -5.22
N ASN A 84 9.50 -35.44 -6.34
CA ASN A 84 9.68 -34.00 -6.47
C ASN A 84 8.39 -33.32 -6.94
N ASN A 85 7.31 -34.07 -7.21
CA ASN A 85 6.05 -33.49 -7.62
C ASN A 85 5.51 -32.52 -6.55
N ARG A 86 5.31 -31.27 -6.93
CA ARG A 86 4.91 -30.18 -6.03
C ARG A 86 3.50 -30.34 -5.46
N THR A 87 2.66 -31.17 -6.09
CA THR A 87 1.34 -31.52 -5.59
C THR A 87 1.31 -32.86 -4.86
N GLY A 88 2.49 -33.51 -4.74
CA GLY A 88 2.64 -34.76 -4.00
C GLY A 88 2.17 -35.99 -4.75
N TYR A 89 1.70 -36.98 -3.98
CA TYR A 89 1.25 -38.27 -4.50
C TYR A 89 0.05 -38.81 -3.72
N THR A 90 -0.62 -39.79 -4.35
CA THR A 90 -1.64 -40.61 -3.69
C THR A 90 -1.27 -42.09 -3.84
N ALA A 91 -1.24 -42.82 -2.72
CA ALA A 91 -1.01 -44.27 -2.68
C ALA A 91 -2.28 -44.98 -2.27
N SER A 92 -2.66 -45.97 -3.05
CA SER A 92 -3.82 -46.84 -2.80
C SER A 92 -3.42 -48.31 -2.70
N PHE A 93 -4.33 -49.11 -2.15
CA PHE A 93 -4.12 -50.51 -1.83
C PHE A 93 -5.41 -51.26 -2.06
N SER A 94 -5.28 -52.46 -2.64
CA SER A 94 -6.41 -53.41 -2.83
C SER A 94 -5.89 -54.84 -2.93
N THR A 95 -6.80 -55.81 -2.92
CA THR A 95 -6.57 -57.16 -3.48
C THR A 95 -6.58 -57.10 -5.01
N GLU A 96 -5.98 -58.11 -5.68
CA GLU A 96 -5.94 -58.15 -7.17
C GLU A 96 -7.33 -58.32 -7.81
N THR A 97 -8.28 -58.88 -7.08
CA THR A 97 -9.69 -59.04 -7.49
C THR A 97 -10.59 -58.58 -6.35
N ASP A 98 -11.90 -58.62 -6.55
CA ASP A 98 -12.85 -58.33 -5.47
C ASP A 98 -13.01 -59.45 -4.44
N ASN A 99 -12.36 -60.60 -4.66
CA ASN A 99 -12.21 -61.62 -3.62
C ASN A 99 -11.13 -61.23 -2.60
N THR A 100 -11.58 -60.78 -1.45
CA THR A 100 -10.71 -60.30 -0.36
C THR A 100 -10.24 -61.39 0.63
N ALA A 101 -10.65 -62.68 0.40
CA ALA A 101 -10.22 -63.79 1.27
C ALA A 101 -8.89 -64.35 0.83
N LEU A 102 -8.11 -64.90 1.78
CA LEU A 102 -7.04 -65.83 1.49
C LEU A 102 -7.65 -67.16 1.16
N VAL A 103 -7.33 -67.72 -0.01
CA VAL A 103 -7.95 -68.92 -0.55
C VAL A 103 -6.93 -70.06 -0.55
N ASN A 104 -7.37 -71.26 -0.14
CA ASN A 104 -6.61 -72.51 -0.30
C ASN A 104 -7.07 -73.24 -1.57
N SER A 105 -6.27 -73.11 -2.63
CA SER A 105 -6.57 -73.74 -3.94
C SER A 105 -6.59 -75.26 -3.91
N SER A 106 -6.06 -75.89 -2.89
CA SER A 106 -6.04 -77.35 -2.70
C SER A 106 -7.07 -77.83 -1.69
N SER A 107 -7.96 -76.94 -1.20
CA SER A 107 -8.96 -77.31 -0.20
C SER A 107 -10.06 -78.13 -0.80
N SER A 108 -10.43 -79.21 -0.12
CA SER A 108 -11.59 -80.05 -0.44
C SER A 108 -12.91 -79.46 0.08
N THR A 109 -12.86 -78.52 1.01
CA THR A 109 -14.00 -77.91 1.70
C THR A 109 -14.21 -76.44 1.32
N ASN A 110 -13.47 -75.90 0.35
CA ASN A 110 -13.40 -74.46 0.03
C ASN A 110 -12.97 -73.60 1.22
N ALA A 111 -12.02 -74.09 2.03
CA ALA A 111 -11.54 -73.37 3.20
C ALA A 111 -10.88 -72.04 2.79
N LYS A 112 -11.22 -71.00 3.53
CA LYS A 112 -10.68 -69.64 3.33
C LYS A 112 -10.51 -68.88 4.64
N ILE A 113 -9.60 -67.92 4.65
CA ILE A 113 -9.49 -66.94 5.73
C ILE A 113 -10.11 -65.66 5.21
N SER A 114 -11.30 -65.32 5.72
CA SER A 114 -12.09 -64.20 5.21
C SER A 114 -11.52 -62.83 5.66
N SER A 115 -11.71 -61.81 4.83
CA SER A 115 -11.51 -60.42 5.35
C SER A 115 -12.49 -60.11 6.45
N ILE A 116 -12.08 -59.36 7.45
CA ILE A 116 -13.00 -58.82 8.47
C ILE A 116 -14.02 -57.87 7.81
N ASN A 117 -15.16 -57.71 8.44
CA ASN A 117 -16.25 -56.85 7.99
C ASN A 117 -16.49 -55.63 8.88
N ALA A 118 -15.75 -55.49 9.96
CA ALA A 118 -15.78 -54.34 10.87
C ALA A 118 -14.41 -54.10 11.52
N ASP A 119 -14.07 -52.87 11.77
CA ASP A 119 -12.80 -52.47 12.38
C ASP A 119 -12.67 -53.04 13.78
N THR A 120 -11.49 -53.63 14.07
CA THR A 120 -11.23 -54.29 15.38
C THR A 120 -9.71 -54.34 15.69
N THR A 121 -9.35 -54.62 16.94
CA THR A 121 -7.96 -54.86 17.36
C THR A 121 -7.50 -56.27 16.99
N LEU A 122 -6.18 -56.51 16.96
CA LEU A 122 -5.58 -57.81 16.60
C LEU A 122 -6.15 -58.97 17.44
N THR A 123 -6.27 -58.79 18.75
CA THR A 123 -6.78 -59.81 19.68
C THR A 123 -8.26 -60.13 19.49
N ASN A 124 -9.04 -59.12 19.04
CA ASN A 124 -10.47 -59.22 18.86
C ASN A 124 -10.87 -59.61 17.41
N LEU A 125 -9.93 -59.90 16.53
CA LEU A 125 -10.22 -60.43 15.21
C LEU A 125 -11.10 -61.67 15.34
N PRO A 126 -12.16 -61.84 14.51
CA PRO A 126 -12.92 -63.08 14.41
C PRO A 126 -11.99 -64.23 13.98
N VAL A 127 -12.32 -65.46 14.40
CA VAL A 127 -11.54 -66.67 14.05
C VAL A 127 -11.60 -66.87 12.51
N ASN A 128 -10.45 -67.29 11.94
CA ASN A 128 -10.24 -67.50 10.51
C ASN A 128 -10.51 -66.23 9.68
N THR A 129 -10.09 -65.06 10.23
CA THR A 129 -10.14 -63.79 9.50
C THR A 129 -8.79 -63.09 9.48
N TRP A 130 -8.67 -62.13 8.55
CA TRP A 130 -7.57 -61.25 8.39
C TRP A 130 -7.96 -59.84 8.05
N GLY A 131 -7.10 -58.88 8.33
CA GLY A 131 -7.33 -57.44 8.05
C GLY A 131 -6.05 -56.69 7.90
N TYR A 132 -6.09 -55.41 7.56
CA TYR A 132 -4.94 -54.54 7.51
C TYR A 132 -5.15 -53.29 8.40
N LYS A 133 -4.04 -52.71 8.82
CA LYS A 133 -4.03 -51.40 9.45
C LYS A 133 -2.85 -50.56 8.97
N LEU A 134 -2.94 -49.25 9.06
CA LEU A 134 -1.78 -48.37 8.90
C LEU A 134 -0.91 -48.41 10.16
N ALA A 135 0.39 -48.13 10.02
CA ALA A 135 1.32 -48.08 11.16
C ALA A 135 0.88 -47.08 12.25
N THR A 136 0.08 -46.10 11.88
CA THR A 136 -0.50 -45.06 12.75
C THR A 136 -1.85 -45.45 13.40
N SER A 137 -2.44 -46.59 13.00
CA SER A 137 -3.72 -47.09 13.50
C SER A 137 -3.56 -48.22 14.52
N THR A 138 -4.46 -48.31 15.48
CA THR A 138 -4.58 -49.42 16.41
C THR A 138 -5.50 -50.52 15.90
N ASN A 139 -6.49 -50.15 15.06
CA ASN A 139 -7.50 -51.07 14.58
C ASN A 139 -7.19 -51.57 13.16
N TYR A 140 -7.55 -52.82 12.92
CA TYR A 140 -7.53 -53.47 11.61
C TYR A 140 -8.84 -53.20 10.91
N SER A 141 -8.75 -52.91 9.63
CA SER A 141 -9.90 -52.72 8.71
C SER A 141 -10.00 -53.87 7.70
N SER A 142 -11.11 -54.00 7.04
CA SER A 142 -11.35 -54.95 5.99
C SER A 142 -10.43 -54.72 4.78
N LEU A 143 -9.97 -55.80 4.14
CA LEU A 143 -9.21 -55.72 2.89
C LEU A 143 -10.11 -55.10 1.79
N PRO A 144 -9.61 -54.06 1.09
CA PRO A 144 -10.35 -53.48 -0.04
C PRO A 144 -10.22 -54.39 -1.27
N GLY A 145 -11.31 -54.56 -2.03
CA GLY A 145 -11.28 -55.17 -3.35
C GLY A 145 -10.78 -54.23 -4.44
N VAL A 146 -10.49 -54.78 -5.62
CA VAL A 146 -9.99 -53.98 -6.75
C VAL A 146 -10.97 -52.93 -7.23
N SER A 147 -12.28 -53.16 -7.11
CA SER A 147 -13.34 -52.23 -7.47
C SER A 147 -13.44 -51.02 -6.51
N SER A 148 -12.88 -51.13 -5.31
CA SER A 148 -12.93 -50.08 -4.28
C SER A 148 -11.61 -50.02 -3.50
N PRO A 149 -10.48 -49.62 -4.12
CA PRO A 149 -9.18 -49.56 -3.46
C PRO A 149 -9.22 -48.48 -2.36
N ALA A 150 -8.56 -48.80 -1.23
CA ALA A 150 -8.41 -47.87 -0.14
C ALA A 150 -7.20 -46.96 -0.36
N THR A 151 -7.38 -45.66 -0.16
CA THR A 151 -6.26 -44.72 -0.06
C THR A 151 -5.57 -44.90 1.27
N ILE A 152 -4.26 -45.23 1.25
CA ILE A 152 -3.46 -45.53 2.44
C ILE A 152 -2.50 -44.41 2.80
N PHE A 153 -1.92 -43.71 1.81
CA PHE A 153 -0.98 -42.62 2.04
C PHE A 153 -1.22 -41.52 1.02
N GLN A 154 -1.10 -40.26 1.46
CA GLN A 154 -1.16 -39.09 0.62
C GLN A 154 -0.10 -38.07 1.03
N SER A 155 0.38 -37.29 0.06
CA SER A 155 1.12 -36.07 0.25
C SER A 155 0.53 -34.99 -0.65
N THR A 156 0.55 -33.74 -0.21
CA THR A 156 0.13 -32.57 -0.98
C THR A 156 1.29 -31.72 -1.44
N ASP A 157 2.53 -32.17 -1.16
CA ASP A 157 3.77 -31.49 -1.49
C ASP A 157 4.86 -32.52 -1.88
N SER A 158 6.01 -32.03 -2.33
CA SER A 158 7.17 -32.86 -2.62
C SER A 158 7.62 -33.60 -1.36
N SER A 159 7.92 -34.91 -1.49
CA SER A 159 8.33 -35.73 -0.39
C SER A 159 9.66 -36.44 -0.71
N TYR A 160 10.71 -36.17 0.07
CA TYR A 160 12.04 -36.72 -0.12
C TYR A 160 12.43 -37.84 0.85
N SER A 161 11.67 -38.01 1.93
CA SER A 161 11.92 -39.11 2.85
C SER A 161 10.76 -39.38 3.80
N GLY A 162 10.38 -40.60 3.92
CA GLY A 162 9.38 -41.05 4.89
C GLY A 162 9.05 -42.51 4.65
N TYR A 163 9.28 -43.33 5.68
CA TYR A 163 8.82 -44.70 5.67
C TYR A 163 7.34 -44.73 6.05
N LYS A 164 6.54 -45.41 5.25
CA LYS A 164 5.12 -45.64 5.50
C LYS A 164 4.89 -47.14 5.63
N GLY A 165 4.20 -47.58 6.67
CA GLY A 165 3.95 -48.98 6.93
C GLY A 165 2.49 -49.36 6.98
N ILE A 166 2.19 -50.52 6.44
CA ILE A 166 0.93 -51.22 6.71
C ILE A 166 1.21 -52.52 7.42
N TYR A 167 0.30 -52.93 8.27
CA TYR A 167 0.34 -54.17 9.00
C TYR A 167 -0.79 -55.06 8.55
N ILE A 168 -0.51 -56.34 8.32
CA ILE A 168 -1.49 -57.35 7.99
C ILE A 168 -1.58 -58.26 9.22
N GLY A 169 -2.77 -58.31 9.82
CA GLY A 169 -3.06 -59.17 10.97
C GLY A 169 -4.02 -60.26 10.63
N MET A 170 -3.87 -61.40 11.28
CA MET A 170 -4.81 -62.51 11.16
C MET A 170 -4.98 -63.28 12.46
N LYS A 171 -6.13 -63.96 12.59
CA LYS A 171 -6.43 -64.90 13.67
C LYS A 171 -6.88 -66.22 13.10
N LEU A 172 -6.30 -67.34 13.60
CA LEU A 172 -6.60 -68.68 13.11
C LEU A 172 -7.33 -69.52 14.15
N GLY A 173 -8.15 -70.45 13.67
CA GLY A 173 -8.85 -71.48 14.46
C GLY A 173 -8.21 -72.83 14.27
N ASP A 174 -8.41 -73.71 15.24
CA ASP A 174 -7.93 -75.13 15.18
C ASP A 174 -8.70 -75.96 14.13
N ASP A 175 -9.85 -75.46 13.68
CA ASP A 175 -10.73 -76.08 12.69
C ASP A 175 -10.36 -75.70 11.24
N LEU A 176 -9.35 -74.86 11.01
CA LEU A 176 -8.93 -74.45 9.68
C LEU A 176 -8.24 -75.65 8.97
N GLU A 177 -8.75 -76.00 7.77
CA GLU A 177 -8.16 -77.04 6.91
C GLU A 177 -6.65 -76.79 6.65
N GLY A 178 -5.83 -77.82 6.73
CA GLY A 178 -4.40 -77.69 6.41
C GLY A 178 -4.16 -77.36 4.95
N GLY A 179 -3.24 -76.44 4.67
CA GLY A 179 -2.90 -76.03 3.32
C GLY A 179 -2.24 -74.67 3.22
N SER A 180 -2.03 -74.20 2.00
CA SER A 180 -1.53 -72.89 1.69
C SER A 180 -2.68 -71.93 1.33
N TYR A 181 -2.80 -70.82 2.04
CA TYR A 181 -3.81 -69.80 1.83
C TYR A 181 -3.17 -68.57 1.23
N GLU A 182 -3.64 -68.13 0.07
CA GLU A 182 -3.01 -67.08 -0.72
C GLU A 182 -4.01 -66.03 -1.18
N ASN A 183 -3.54 -64.77 -1.27
CA ASN A 183 -4.19 -63.68 -2.02
C ASN A 183 -3.05 -62.73 -2.48
N LYS A 184 -3.34 -62.00 -3.56
CA LYS A 184 -2.44 -60.97 -4.06
C LYS A 184 -2.89 -59.58 -3.60
N LEU A 185 -1.95 -58.83 -3.09
CA LEU A 185 -2.18 -57.43 -2.70
C LEU A 185 -1.51 -56.52 -3.72
N VAL A 186 -2.27 -55.49 -4.18
CA VAL A 186 -1.85 -54.52 -5.19
C VAL A 186 -1.67 -53.16 -4.51
N PHE A 187 -0.51 -52.58 -4.69
CA PHE A 187 -0.20 -51.21 -4.26
C PHE A 187 -0.03 -50.33 -5.48
N SER A 188 -0.75 -49.26 -5.54
CA SER A 188 -0.68 -48.26 -6.61
C SER A 188 -0.26 -46.92 -6.03
N VAL A 189 0.79 -46.32 -6.57
CA VAL A 189 1.23 -44.99 -6.21
C VAL A 189 1.25 -44.15 -7.47
N VAL A 190 0.55 -43.03 -7.43
CA VAL A 190 0.47 -42.07 -8.54
C VAL A 190 0.83 -40.69 -8.05
N THR A 191 1.51 -39.91 -8.88
CA THR A 191 1.67 -38.48 -8.63
C THR A 191 0.32 -37.79 -8.75
N ASN A 192 0.05 -36.84 -7.84
CA ASN A 192 -1.14 -36.00 -8.00
C ASN A 192 -1.02 -35.15 -9.28
N PRO A 193 -2.15 -34.78 -9.92
CA PRO A 193 -2.12 -33.92 -11.09
C PRO A 193 -1.33 -32.65 -10.84
N TYR A 194 -0.44 -32.31 -11.75
CA TYR A 194 0.39 -31.11 -11.70
C TYR A 194 0.42 -30.45 -13.07
N GLU A 195 -0.04 -29.21 -13.10
CA GLU A 195 0.03 -28.35 -14.27
C GLU A 195 1.32 -27.52 -14.20
N LYS A 196 2.18 -27.67 -15.21
CA LYS A 196 3.44 -26.90 -15.30
C LYS A 196 3.13 -25.42 -15.53
N LYS A 197 3.91 -24.57 -14.89
CA LYS A 197 3.71 -23.10 -14.92
C LYS A 197 5.03 -22.39 -15.23
N ALA A 198 4.94 -21.38 -16.10
CA ALA A 198 5.97 -20.36 -16.21
C ALA A 198 5.68 -19.30 -15.14
N LEU A 199 6.59 -19.09 -14.20
CA LEU A 199 6.47 -18.10 -13.14
C LEU A 199 7.59 -17.08 -13.26
N MET A 200 7.23 -15.82 -13.44
CA MET A 200 8.17 -14.71 -13.55
C MET A 200 8.82 -14.40 -12.19
N ALA A 201 10.06 -13.92 -12.21
CA ALA A 201 10.76 -13.42 -11.03
C ALA A 201 10.01 -12.22 -10.40
N LYS A 202 10.45 -11.78 -9.21
CA LYS A 202 9.86 -10.63 -8.53
C LYS A 202 10.01 -9.35 -9.37
N GLY A 203 9.09 -8.40 -9.20
CA GLY A 203 9.06 -7.16 -9.97
C GLY A 203 10.38 -6.38 -9.91
N GLY A 204 11.00 -6.24 -8.74
CA GLY A 204 12.29 -5.55 -8.59
C GLY A 204 13.46 -6.23 -9.32
N ASP A 205 13.43 -7.55 -9.47
CA ASP A 205 14.44 -8.29 -10.24
C ASP A 205 14.28 -7.99 -11.72
N ILE A 206 13.04 -8.02 -12.24
CA ILE A 206 12.71 -7.67 -13.63
C ILE A 206 13.12 -6.23 -13.93
N GLN A 207 12.77 -5.29 -13.06
CA GLN A 207 13.17 -3.89 -13.16
C GLN A 207 14.69 -3.76 -13.31
N SER A 208 15.44 -4.49 -12.50
CA SER A 208 16.90 -4.43 -12.53
C SER A 208 17.46 -4.85 -13.89
N TYR A 209 16.93 -5.89 -14.52
CA TYR A 209 17.33 -6.30 -15.87
C TYR A 209 16.93 -5.27 -16.94
N LEU A 210 15.71 -4.74 -16.86
CA LEU A 210 15.23 -3.72 -17.79
C LEU A 210 16.06 -2.41 -17.70
N ARG A 211 16.53 -2.06 -16.50
CA ARG A 211 17.44 -0.92 -16.28
C ARG A 211 18.79 -1.10 -16.97
N ILE A 212 19.40 -2.29 -16.91
CA ILE A 212 20.68 -2.59 -17.56
C ILE A 212 20.60 -2.29 -19.07
N PHE A 213 19.47 -2.54 -19.71
CA PHE A 213 19.27 -2.24 -21.14
C PHE A 213 19.25 -0.74 -21.45
N ASN A 214 19.08 0.13 -20.44
CA ASN A 214 19.04 1.58 -20.61
C ASN A 214 20.32 2.30 -20.16
N ASP A 215 21.30 1.60 -19.58
CA ASP A 215 22.50 2.21 -18.98
C ASP A 215 23.55 2.70 -19.99
N ASN A 216 23.48 2.31 -21.29
CA ASN A 216 24.52 2.54 -22.29
C ASN A 216 24.04 3.37 -23.49
N GLU A 217 23.32 4.47 -23.27
CA GLU A 217 22.71 5.31 -24.34
C GLU A 217 21.65 4.55 -25.18
N VAL A 218 21.36 3.31 -24.85
CA VAL A 218 20.35 2.48 -25.49
C VAL A 218 18.97 2.81 -24.91
N LYS A 219 18.00 3.08 -25.78
CA LYS A 219 16.64 3.43 -25.38
C LYS A 219 15.74 2.21 -25.51
N THR A 220 15.08 1.80 -24.41
CA THR A 220 13.98 0.84 -24.48
C THR A 220 12.66 1.60 -24.56
N ARG A 221 11.98 1.50 -25.70
CA ARG A 221 10.65 2.13 -25.90
C ARG A 221 9.50 1.16 -25.76
N ARG A 222 9.75 -0.14 -25.95
CA ARG A 222 8.71 -1.16 -25.95
C ARG A 222 9.12 -2.36 -25.11
N PHE A 223 8.12 -2.95 -24.47
CA PHE A 223 8.24 -4.26 -23.82
C PHE A 223 7.20 -5.19 -24.43
N LYS A 224 7.64 -6.27 -25.09
CA LYS A 224 6.77 -7.14 -25.90
C LYS A 224 7.09 -8.61 -25.75
N ARG A 225 6.06 -9.46 -25.95
CA ARG A 225 6.24 -10.90 -26.09
C ARG A 225 6.83 -11.21 -27.48
N SER A 226 7.84 -12.09 -27.50
CA SER A 226 8.33 -12.66 -28.74
C SER A 226 7.74 -14.06 -28.95
N MET A 227 7.57 -14.46 -30.21
CA MET A 227 7.12 -15.81 -30.58
C MET A 227 8.29 -16.79 -30.73
N SER A 228 9.54 -16.33 -30.72
CA SER A 228 10.75 -17.14 -30.84
C SER A 228 11.93 -16.48 -30.14
N LEU A 229 12.95 -17.28 -29.82
CA LEU A 229 14.21 -16.77 -29.31
C LEU A 229 15.01 -16.03 -30.41
N PRO A 230 15.89 -15.08 -30.05
CA PRO A 230 16.80 -14.44 -30.97
C PRO A 230 17.87 -15.45 -31.43
N THR A 231 18.47 -15.21 -32.58
CA THR A 231 19.54 -16.06 -33.15
C THR A 231 20.84 -15.99 -32.34
N ASN A 232 21.10 -14.87 -31.65
CA ASN A 232 22.23 -14.70 -30.74
C ASN A 232 21.71 -14.68 -29.29
N LEU A 233 22.17 -15.62 -28.45
CA LEU A 233 21.77 -15.78 -27.05
C LEU A 233 22.72 -15.10 -26.05
N GLU A 234 23.79 -14.43 -26.51
CA GLU A 234 24.85 -13.91 -25.64
C GLU A 234 24.36 -12.91 -24.58
N ASN A 235 23.35 -12.11 -24.91
CA ASN A 235 22.76 -11.08 -24.02
C ASN A 235 21.37 -11.44 -23.52
N VAL A 236 20.96 -12.69 -23.67
CA VAL A 236 19.68 -13.18 -23.17
C VAL A 236 19.80 -13.49 -21.68
N LYS A 237 18.84 -13.01 -20.89
CA LYS A 237 18.78 -13.21 -19.44
C LYS A 237 17.63 -14.13 -19.06
N ASN A 238 17.81 -14.95 -18.06
CA ASN A 238 16.75 -15.71 -17.42
C ASN A 238 16.06 -14.84 -16.38
N ILE A 239 14.74 -14.77 -16.45
CA ILE A 239 13.90 -13.93 -15.58
C ILE A 239 12.77 -14.73 -14.93
N GLU A 240 12.88 -16.03 -14.90
CA GLU A 240 11.96 -16.88 -14.16
C GLU A 240 12.25 -16.88 -12.65
N ASP A 241 11.20 -17.16 -11.86
CA ASP A 241 11.31 -17.47 -10.43
C ASP A 241 11.90 -18.89 -10.24
N ASN A 242 12.58 -19.14 -9.16
CA ASN A 242 13.14 -20.45 -8.82
C ASN A 242 12.09 -21.59 -8.77
N ASN A 243 10.81 -21.26 -8.63
CA ASN A 243 9.70 -22.19 -8.66
C ASN A 243 9.03 -22.30 -10.05
N SER A 244 9.59 -21.68 -11.06
CA SER A 244 9.10 -21.81 -12.44
C SER A 244 9.42 -23.20 -13.00
N ASP A 245 8.49 -23.73 -13.80
CA ASP A 245 8.67 -25.01 -14.53
C ASP A 245 9.17 -24.79 -15.95
N TYR A 246 9.16 -23.55 -16.41
CA TYR A 246 9.65 -23.13 -17.72
C TYR A 246 10.64 -21.99 -17.54
N GLU A 247 11.62 -21.94 -18.44
CA GLU A 247 12.47 -20.76 -18.57
C GLU A 247 11.67 -19.59 -19.14
N ILE A 248 11.99 -18.38 -18.66
CA ILE A 248 11.50 -17.13 -19.21
C ILE A 248 12.72 -16.30 -19.60
N LYS A 249 12.89 -16.07 -20.88
CA LYS A 249 14.04 -15.34 -21.44
C LYS A 249 13.67 -13.88 -21.65
N LEU A 250 14.62 -12.99 -21.37
CA LEU A 250 14.52 -11.55 -21.62
C LEU A 250 15.76 -11.09 -22.39
N TRP A 251 15.57 -10.28 -23.42
CA TRP A 251 16.66 -9.63 -24.16
C TRP A 251 16.23 -8.28 -24.72
N HIS A 252 17.19 -7.49 -25.14
CA HIS A 252 16.96 -6.20 -25.77
C HIS A 252 17.40 -6.23 -27.22
N ASP A 253 16.50 -5.85 -28.14
CA ASP A 253 16.82 -5.54 -29.54
C ASP A 253 17.06 -4.04 -29.65
N VAL A 254 18.34 -3.67 -29.86
CA VAL A 254 18.78 -2.28 -29.91
C VAL A 254 18.21 -1.56 -31.16
N ALA A 255 18.12 -2.25 -32.28
CA ALA A 255 17.61 -1.68 -33.52
C ALA A 255 16.09 -1.43 -33.46
N ALA A 256 15.37 -2.32 -32.81
CA ALA A 256 13.94 -2.17 -32.59
C ALA A 256 13.60 -1.32 -31.33
N GLU A 257 14.59 -0.90 -30.52
CA GLU A 257 14.40 -0.24 -29.22
C GLU A 257 13.41 -0.99 -28.33
N THR A 258 13.46 -2.35 -28.34
CA THR A 258 12.44 -3.20 -27.72
C THR A 258 13.07 -4.24 -26.81
N ALA A 259 12.59 -4.32 -25.57
CA ALA A 259 12.85 -5.45 -24.68
C ALA A 259 11.82 -6.55 -25.00
N TYR A 260 12.30 -7.71 -25.37
CA TYR A 260 11.48 -8.87 -25.66
C TYR A 260 11.58 -9.90 -24.56
N TYR A 261 10.45 -10.55 -24.23
CA TYR A 261 10.42 -11.74 -23.39
C TYR A 261 9.84 -12.93 -24.15
N TYR A 262 10.28 -14.13 -23.78
CA TYR A 262 9.85 -15.38 -24.39
C TYR A 262 9.75 -16.50 -23.37
N SER A 263 8.77 -17.35 -23.50
CA SER A 263 8.67 -18.64 -22.82
C SER A 263 7.91 -19.62 -23.73
N GLU A 264 8.23 -20.92 -23.63
CA GLU A 264 7.44 -21.99 -24.28
C GLU A 264 6.04 -22.12 -23.69
N ALA A 265 5.82 -21.62 -22.48
CA ALA A 265 4.51 -21.65 -21.83
C ALA A 265 3.55 -20.68 -22.54
N GLU A 266 2.31 -21.13 -22.74
CA GLU A 266 1.24 -20.30 -23.31
C GLU A 266 0.94 -19.10 -22.40
N LYS A 267 0.87 -19.34 -21.07
CA LYS A 267 0.66 -18.32 -20.04
C LYS A 267 1.87 -18.17 -19.12
N ILE A 268 2.18 -16.95 -18.76
CA ILE A 268 3.21 -16.62 -17.78
C ILE A 268 2.51 -16.02 -16.54
N PHE A 269 2.67 -16.69 -15.40
CA PHE A 269 2.17 -16.17 -14.13
C PHE A 269 3.14 -15.11 -13.59
N LEU A 270 2.61 -13.95 -13.20
CA LEU A 270 3.40 -12.98 -12.48
C LEU A 270 3.64 -13.44 -11.03
N ASN A 271 4.78 -13.01 -10.46
CA ASN A 271 5.11 -13.26 -9.07
C ASN A 271 4.07 -12.62 -8.12
N GLU A 272 3.91 -13.16 -6.93
CA GLU A 272 3.07 -12.54 -5.90
C GLU A 272 3.50 -11.10 -5.56
N ASN A 273 4.77 -10.79 -5.78
CA ASN A 273 5.35 -9.46 -5.60
C ASN A 273 5.83 -8.87 -6.92
N CYS A 274 4.98 -8.04 -7.53
CA CYS A 274 5.28 -7.26 -8.74
C CYS A 274 5.67 -5.80 -8.44
N ASN A 275 6.07 -5.51 -7.18
CA ASN A 275 6.45 -4.16 -6.80
C ASN A 275 7.53 -3.61 -7.75
N ALA A 276 7.28 -2.41 -8.28
CA ALA A 276 8.17 -1.63 -9.14
C ALA A 276 8.60 -2.34 -10.44
N MET A 277 7.85 -3.34 -10.95
CA MET A 277 8.27 -4.18 -12.09
C MET A 277 8.69 -3.39 -13.32
N PHE A 278 7.98 -2.32 -13.67
CA PHE A 278 8.29 -1.42 -14.78
C PHE A 278 8.65 0.00 -14.32
N ALA A 279 8.81 0.21 -12.99
CA ALA A 279 9.05 1.54 -12.45
C ALA A 279 10.33 2.19 -13.00
N ASP A 280 10.26 3.49 -13.31
CA ASP A 280 11.44 4.30 -13.49
C ASP A 280 12.02 4.77 -12.14
N ASP A 281 13.30 5.12 -12.12
CA ASP A 281 13.96 5.67 -10.93
C ASP A 281 13.42 7.08 -10.62
N ILE A 282 13.03 7.31 -9.37
CA ILE A 282 12.58 8.62 -8.89
C ILE A 282 13.66 9.72 -9.02
N TYR A 283 14.93 9.33 -9.09
CA TYR A 283 16.07 10.25 -9.25
C TYR A 283 16.47 10.48 -10.71
N GLY A 284 15.83 9.80 -11.67
CA GLY A 284 16.00 10.03 -13.12
C GLY A 284 17.38 9.70 -13.70
N GLN A 285 18.21 8.97 -12.96
CA GLN A 285 19.57 8.65 -13.43
C GLN A 285 19.62 7.40 -14.31
N TYR A 286 18.77 6.39 -14.02
CA TYR A 286 18.79 5.11 -14.75
C TYR A 286 17.37 4.55 -14.78
N GLY A 287 16.63 4.68 -15.89
CA GLY A 287 15.29 4.20 -15.81
C GLY A 287 14.56 3.92 -17.11
N LEU A 288 13.35 3.47 -17.00
CA LEU A 288 12.44 3.12 -18.07
C LEU A 288 11.67 4.33 -18.63
N LYS A 289 12.16 5.57 -18.38
CA LYS A 289 11.50 6.83 -18.79
C LYS A 289 11.17 6.91 -20.30
N ASN A 290 11.87 6.12 -21.12
CA ASN A 290 11.64 6.11 -22.55
C ASN A 290 10.54 5.13 -22.98
N LEU A 291 10.00 4.31 -22.05
CA LEU A 291 9.01 3.29 -22.37
C LEU A 291 7.68 3.94 -22.82
N GLU A 292 7.23 3.58 -24.01
CA GLU A 292 6.05 4.12 -24.68
C GLU A 292 4.93 3.07 -24.81
N GLU A 293 5.29 1.77 -24.76
CA GLU A 293 4.37 0.65 -24.97
C GLU A 293 4.77 -0.56 -24.10
N ILE A 294 3.79 -1.15 -23.43
CA ILE A 294 3.94 -2.37 -22.63
C ILE A 294 2.85 -3.36 -23.04
N GLU A 295 3.22 -4.54 -23.52
CA GLU A 295 2.30 -5.62 -23.82
C GLU A 295 2.13 -6.54 -22.59
N LEU A 296 0.92 -6.59 -22.05
CA LEU A 296 0.59 -7.29 -20.80
C LEU A 296 -0.34 -8.47 -20.99
N SER A 297 -0.90 -8.67 -22.18
CA SER A 297 -1.93 -9.69 -22.47
C SER A 297 -1.48 -11.13 -22.24
N GLY A 298 -0.17 -11.39 -22.23
CA GLY A 298 0.43 -12.71 -22.00
C GLY A 298 0.57 -13.09 -20.52
N PHE A 299 0.22 -12.20 -19.59
CA PHE A 299 0.43 -12.43 -18.16
C PHE A 299 -0.85 -12.85 -17.43
N ASP A 300 -0.69 -13.82 -16.53
CA ASP A 300 -1.69 -14.14 -15.51
C ASP A 300 -1.32 -13.46 -14.19
N THR A 301 -2.17 -12.54 -13.73
CA THR A 301 -1.94 -11.74 -12.52
C THR A 301 -2.70 -12.26 -11.30
N GLY A 302 -3.46 -13.37 -11.44
CA GLY A 302 -4.37 -13.85 -10.41
C GLY A 302 -3.73 -14.25 -9.08
N LYS A 303 -2.40 -14.35 -9.00
CA LYS A 303 -1.66 -14.63 -7.75
C LYS A 303 -0.97 -13.42 -7.16
N VAL A 304 -1.00 -12.28 -7.84
CA VAL A 304 -0.30 -11.07 -7.40
C VAL A 304 -0.96 -10.51 -6.15
N LYS A 305 -0.14 -10.21 -5.14
CA LYS A 305 -0.53 -9.58 -3.87
C LYS A 305 -0.06 -8.14 -3.77
N ASN A 306 1.09 -7.82 -4.39
CA ASN A 306 1.70 -6.50 -4.33
C ASN A 306 1.96 -5.96 -5.73
N MET A 307 1.24 -4.88 -6.10
CA MET A 307 1.41 -4.11 -7.34
C MET A 307 1.91 -2.68 -7.06
N GLY A 308 2.47 -2.44 -5.86
CA GLY A 308 2.99 -1.12 -5.51
C GLY A 308 4.03 -0.64 -6.53
N LEU A 309 3.93 0.61 -6.97
CA LEU A 309 4.84 1.25 -7.96
C LEU A 309 4.99 0.50 -9.30
N MET A 310 4.12 -0.48 -9.63
CA MET A 310 4.35 -1.41 -10.75
C MET A 310 4.61 -0.70 -12.08
N PHE A 311 3.97 0.42 -12.36
CA PHE A 311 4.12 1.23 -13.58
C PHE A 311 4.66 2.63 -13.30
N SER A 312 5.15 2.91 -12.07
CA SER A 312 5.42 4.29 -11.66
C SER A 312 6.49 4.99 -12.50
N ASN A 313 6.26 6.30 -12.73
CA ASN A 313 7.19 7.26 -13.35
C ASN A 313 7.52 6.96 -14.82
N LEU A 314 6.63 6.30 -15.55
CA LEU A 314 6.76 6.03 -16.99
C LEU A 314 6.34 7.25 -17.80
N LYS A 315 7.18 8.28 -17.82
CA LYS A 315 6.88 9.63 -18.34
C LYS A 315 6.53 9.67 -19.82
N ASN A 316 6.83 8.62 -20.60
CA ASN A 316 6.52 8.57 -22.02
C ASN A 316 5.39 7.62 -22.38
N LEU A 317 4.89 6.84 -21.42
CA LEU A 317 3.79 5.91 -21.63
C LEU A 317 2.47 6.69 -21.85
N LYS A 318 1.82 6.46 -23.00
CA LYS A 318 0.58 7.16 -23.35
C LYS A 318 -0.68 6.35 -23.12
N GLN A 319 -0.55 5.03 -23.22
CA GLN A 319 -1.66 4.08 -23.09
C GLN A 319 -1.19 2.87 -22.32
N LEU A 320 -2.07 2.30 -21.52
CA LEU A 320 -1.82 1.10 -20.74
C LEU A 320 -3.10 0.26 -20.72
N ASP A 321 -3.05 -0.91 -21.37
CA ASP A 321 -4.17 -1.86 -21.38
C ASP A 321 -4.01 -2.83 -20.22
N LEU A 322 -4.94 -2.75 -19.26
CA LEU A 322 -5.01 -3.59 -18.07
C LEU A 322 -6.25 -4.49 -18.06
N SER A 323 -6.94 -4.62 -19.20
CA SER A 323 -8.20 -5.40 -19.31
C SER A 323 -8.03 -6.87 -18.96
N SER A 324 -6.80 -7.43 -19.13
CA SER A 324 -6.47 -8.82 -18.78
C SER A 324 -6.11 -9.02 -17.30
N PHE A 325 -6.00 -7.94 -16.50
CA PHE A 325 -5.55 -8.05 -15.11
C PHE A 325 -6.66 -8.59 -14.20
N ASN A 326 -6.30 -9.61 -13.43
CA ASN A 326 -7.08 -10.10 -12.30
C ASN A 326 -6.41 -9.63 -10.99
N THR A 327 -7.08 -8.74 -10.25
CA THR A 327 -6.53 -8.12 -9.04
C THR A 327 -7.15 -8.64 -7.74
N ASN A 328 -7.95 -9.72 -7.80
CA ASN A 328 -8.71 -10.26 -6.67
C ASN A 328 -7.88 -10.67 -5.44
N ASN A 329 -6.55 -10.78 -5.56
CA ASN A 329 -5.64 -11.11 -4.47
C ASN A 329 -4.70 -9.95 -4.09
N VAL A 330 -4.82 -8.80 -4.75
CA VAL A 330 -3.95 -7.66 -4.51
C VAL A 330 -4.32 -6.97 -3.19
N THR A 331 -3.32 -6.74 -2.36
CA THR A 331 -3.46 -6.05 -1.06
C THR A 331 -2.79 -4.69 -1.03
N ASN A 332 -1.86 -4.42 -1.96
CA ASN A 332 -1.11 -3.18 -2.02
C ASN A 332 -1.05 -2.65 -3.46
N MET A 333 -1.56 -1.40 -3.65
CA MET A 333 -1.51 -0.64 -4.90
C MET A 333 -0.85 0.74 -4.72
N TRP A 334 0.01 0.87 -3.68
CA TRP A 334 0.73 2.12 -3.43
C TRP A 334 1.49 2.60 -4.66
N GLY A 335 1.21 3.85 -5.08
CA GLY A 335 1.92 4.52 -6.17
C GLY A 335 1.90 3.77 -7.51
N MET A 336 0.92 2.86 -7.75
CA MET A 336 0.93 1.97 -8.92
C MET A 336 1.12 2.70 -10.25
N PHE A 337 0.58 3.91 -10.39
CA PHE A 337 0.66 4.77 -11.58
C PHE A 337 1.31 6.13 -11.27
N TRP A 338 2.06 6.22 -10.17
CA TRP A 338 2.67 7.47 -9.75
C TRP A 338 3.61 8.04 -10.83
N GLY A 339 3.35 9.28 -11.28
CA GLY A 339 4.22 9.99 -12.22
C GLY A 339 4.09 9.59 -13.68
N ASP A 340 3.04 8.87 -14.08
CA ASP A 340 2.74 8.52 -15.45
C ASP A 340 2.11 9.72 -16.18
N GLU A 341 2.97 10.72 -16.47
CA GLU A 341 2.54 12.07 -16.85
C GLU A 341 1.79 12.13 -18.19
N LYS A 342 1.97 11.19 -19.14
CA LYS A 342 1.37 11.23 -20.48
C LYS A 342 0.10 10.40 -20.65
N ILE A 343 -0.29 9.61 -19.67
CA ILE A 343 -1.54 8.87 -19.74
C ILE A 343 -2.71 9.85 -19.61
N GLU A 344 -3.59 9.88 -20.61
CA GLU A 344 -4.78 10.73 -20.63
C GLU A 344 -6.04 9.98 -20.20
N ASN A 345 -6.11 8.68 -20.44
CA ASN A 345 -7.26 7.85 -20.14
C ASN A 345 -6.79 6.56 -19.44
N LEU A 346 -7.45 6.20 -18.33
CA LEU A 346 -7.16 4.99 -17.59
C LEU A 346 -8.46 4.31 -17.18
N ASP A 347 -8.68 3.10 -17.69
CA ASP A 347 -9.84 2.28 -17.34
C ASP A 347 -9.42 1.14 -16.41
N LEU A 348 -9.96 1.14 -15.20
CA LEU A 348 -9.74 0.13 -14.16
C LEU A 348 -11.05 -0.53 -13.74
N SER A 349 -12.06 -0.53 -14.61
CA SER A 349 -13.39 -1.08 -14.30
C SER A 349 -13.41 -2.60 -14.04
N ASN A 350 -12.35 -3.31 -14.43
CA ASN A 350 -12.15 -4.73 -14.15
C ASN A 350 -11.39 -5.01 -12.83
N PHE A 351 -10.91 -3.97 -12.12
CA PHE A 351 -10.15 -4.17 -10.90
C PHE A 351 -11.03 -4.54 -9.72
N ASP A 352 -10.76 -5.67 -9.09
CA ASP A 352 -11.25 -6.01 -7.76
C ASP A 352 -10.26 -5.49 -6.71
N THR A 353 -10.69 -4.47 -5.95
CA THR A 353 -9.87 -3.83 -4.92
C THR A 353 -10.30 -4.22 -3.50
N SER A 354 -11.19 -5.19 -3.37
CA SER A 354 -11.81 -5.58 -2.09
C SER A 354 -10.83 -6.01 -0.99
N LYS A 355 -9.60 -6.42 -1.36
CA LYS A 355 -8.52 -6.78 -0.41
C LYS A 355 -7.45 -5.70 -0.24
N VAL A 356 -7.53 -4.60 -1.00
CA VAL A 356 -6.50 -3.57 -0.97
C VAL A 356 -6.56 -2.78 0.33
N THR A 357 -5.40 -2.62 0.96
CA THR A 357 -5.25 -1.87 2.22
C THR A 357 -4.54 -0.53 2.03
N SER A 358 -3.77 -0.35 0.96
CA SER A 358 -3.08 0.91 0.65
C SER A 358 -3.27 1.30 -0.81
N MET A 359 -3.77 2.53 -1.02
CA MET A 359 -3.88 3.22 -2.31
C MET A 359 -3.15 4.58 -2.27
N ASN A 360 -2.25 4.75 -1.29
CA ASN A 360 -1.45 5.97 -1.16
C ASN A 360 -0.75 6.28 -2.48
N GLN A 361 -0.85 7.53 -2.95
CA GLN A 361 -0.23 8.03 -4.18
C GLN A 361 -0.58 7.25 -5.48
N MET A 362 -1.64 6.43 -5.51
CA MET A 362 -1.91 5.52 -6.63
C MET A 362 -1.95 6.22 -8.00
N PHE A 363 -2.53 7.42 -8.08
CA PHE A 363 -2.63 8.25 -9.29
C PHE A 363 -1.85 9.56 -9.21
N SER A 364 -1.00 9.71 -8.18
CA SER A 364 -0.26 10.97 -7.95
C SER A 364 0.64 11.31 -9.14
N GLU A 365 0.74 12.60 -9.49
CA GLU A 365 1.55 13.13 -10.61
C GLU A 365 1.12 12.67 -12.01
N MET A 366 -0.08 12.13 -12.20
CA MET A 366 -0.63 11.84 -13.52
C MET A 366 -1.19 13.14 -14.17
N LYS A 367 -0.29 14.04 -14.53
CA LYS A 367 -0.58 15.44 -14.87
C LYS A 367 -1.56 15.65 -16.03
N ASN A 368 -1.61 14.70 -16.98
CA ASN A 368 -2.47 14.78 -18.17
C ASN A 368 -3.70 13.86 -18.11
N LEU A 369 -3.93 13.16 -17.00
CA LEU A 369 -5.09 12.28 -16.84
C LEU A 369 -6.40 13.08 -16.88
N LYS A 370 -7.24 12.77 -17.86
CA LYS A 370 -8.55 13.43 -18.11
C LYS A 370 -9.71 12.52 -17.72
N ASN A 371 -9.60 11.24 -18.07
CA ASN A 371 -10.63 10.24 -17.86
C ASN A 371 -10.10 9.10 -17.01
N LEU A 372 -10.72 8.87 -15.85
CA LEU A 372 -10.39 7.81 -14.92
C LEU A 372 -11.65 7.03 -14.60
N ASN A 373 -11.67 5.71 -14.93
CA ASN A 373 -12.76 4.83 -14.58
C ASN A 373 -12.38 3.93 -13.41
N ILE A 374 -12.91 4.22 -12.24
CA ILE A 374 -12.72 3.48 -10.98
C ILE A 374 -14.06 3.03 -10.39
N SER A 375 -15.06 2.81 -11.24
CA SER A 375 -16.42 2.47 -10.84
C SER A 375 -16.54 1.13 -10.10
N SER A 376 -15.56 0.22 -10.30
CA SER A 376 -15.48 -1.08 -9.62
C SER A 376 -14.80 -1.05 -8.25
N PHE A 377 -14.20 0.09 -7.86
CA PHE A 377 -13.38 0.13 -6.65
C PHE A 377 -14.21 -0.12 -5.39
N ASP A 378 -13.79 -1.11 -4.64
CA ASP A 378 -14.24 -1.41 -3.28
C ASP A 378 -13.13 -1.01 -2.29
N THR A 379 -13.36 0.05 -1.54
CA THR A 379 -12.33 0.65 -0.66
C THR A 379 -12.54 0.33 0.82
N ARG A 380 -13.44 -0.61 1.16
CA ARG A 380 -13.80 -0.93 2.56
C ARG A 380 -12.62 -1.35 3.45
N ASN A 381 -11.55 -1.90 2.86
CA ASN A 381 -10.36 -2.35 3.58
C ASN A 381 -9.18 -1.37 3.49
N VAL A 382 -9.35 -0.25 2.77
CA VAL A 382 -8.27 0.72 2.60
C VAL A 382 -8.06 1.53 3.88
N VAL A 383 -6.81 1.60 4.33
CA VAL A 383 -6.37 2.34 5.52
C VAL A 383 -5.65 3.64 5.15
N ASN A 384 -4.92 3.66 4.04
CA ASN A 384 -4.17 4.83 3.58
C ASN A 384 -4.56 5.22 2.16
N MET A 385 -5.07 6.47 2.00
CA MET A 385 -5.40 7.12 0.72
C MET A 385 -4.60 8.42 0.51
N GLY A 386 -3.58 8.69 1.34
CA GLY A 386 -2.82 9.93 1.27
C GLY A 386 -2.29 10.19 -0.15
N LYS A 387 -2.46 11.42 -0.65
CA LYS A 387 -2.00 11.87 -1.97
C LYS A 387 -2.50 11.05 -3.17
N MET A 388 -3.60 10.27 -3.02
CA MET A 388 -4.07 9.35 -4.06
C MET A 388 -4.27 10.03 -5.42
N PHE A 389 -4.81 11.25 -5.45
CA PHE A 389 -5.06 12.04 -6.67
C PHE A 389 -4.17 13.30 -6.75
N SER A 390 -3.08 13.37 -5.98
CA SER A 390 -2.21 14.56 -5.95
C SER A 390 -1.65 14.88 -7.34
N ASN A 391 -1.71 16.18 -7.74
CA ASN A 391 -1.22 16.68 -9.03
C ASN A 391 -1.86 16.05 -10.28
N VAL A 392 -3.11 15.58 -10.17
CA VAL A 392 -3.91 15.13 -11.33
C VAL A 392 -4.62 16.34 -11.94
N ASN A 393 -3.88 17.13 -12.72
CA ASN A 393 -4.27 18.49 -13.05
C ASN A 393 -5.33 18.62 -14.16
N GLN A 394 -5.65 17.56 -14.91
CA GLN A 394 -6.60 17.66 -16.04
C GLN A 394 -7.99 17.11 -15.74
N ILE A 395 -8.17 16.42 -14.62
CA ILE A 395 -9.50 15.96 -14.18
C ILE A 395 -10.34 17.19 -13.80
N THR A 396 -11.55 17.29 -14.37
CA THR A 396 -12.52 18.36 -14.08
C THR A 396 -13.64 17.89 -13.14
N THR A 397 -13.95 16.60 -13.17
CA THR A 397 -14.98 15.99 -12.32
C THR A 397 -14.44 14.69 -11.71
N LEU A 398 -14.77 14.46 -10.42
CA LEU A 398 -14.39 13.25 -9.72
C LEU A 398 -15.55 12.74 -8.87
N ASP A 399 -16.11 11.59 -9.26
CA ASP A 399 -17.16 10.93 -8.50
C ASP A 399 -16.58 9.78 -7.68
N LEU A 400 -16.59 9.92 -6.35
CA LEU A 400 -16.11 8.95 -5.38
C LEU A 400 -17.25 8.41 -4.50
N SER A 401 -18.51 8.48 -4.99
CA SER A 401 -19.69 8.04 -4.24
C SER A 401 -19.69 6.53 -3.91
N ASN A 402 -18.89 5.73 -4.62
CA ASN A 402 -18.68 4.31 -4.34
C ASN A 402 -17.61 4.03 -3.26
N PHE A 403 -16.86 5.06 -2.79
CA PHE A 403 -15.79 4.86 -1.82
C PHE A 403 -16.35 4.67 -0.40
N ASN A 404 -15.98 3.58 0.24
CA ASN A 404 -16.14 3.38 1.68
C ASN A 404 -14.83 3.75 2.38
N THR A 405 -14.84 4.82 3.16
CA THR A 405 -13.64 5.32 3.84
C THR A 405 -13.64 5.07 5.35
N GLU A 406 -14.51 4.19 5.84
CA GLU A 406 -14.68 3.93 7.28
C GLU A 406 -13.38 3.51 7.99
N ASN A 407 -12.48 2.81 7.30
CA ASN A 407 -11.21 2.33 7.85
C ASN A 407 -10.02 3.25 7.55
N VAL A 408 -10.23 4.32 6.79
CA VAL A 408 -9.15 5.22 6.39
C VAL A 408 -8.68 6.06 7.57
N THR A 409 -7.37 6.08 7.79
CA THR A 409 -6.70 6.89 8.82
C THR A 409 -5.92 8.06 8.24
N ASP A 410 -5.47 7.97 6.99
CA ASP A 410 -4.67 8.99 6.31
C ASP A 410 -5.32 9.40 4.99
N MET A 411 -5.77 10.69 4.94
CA MET A 411 -6.28 11.40 3.77
C MET A 411 -5.43 12.63 3.44
N SER A 412 -4.20 12.72 3.98
CA SER A 412 -3.32 13.87 3.75
C SER A 412 -3.09 14.08 2.26
N GLY A 413 -3.31 15.30 1.78
CA GLY A 413 -3.11 15.70 0.40
C GLY A 413 -3.85 14.86 -0.65
N ILE A 414 -4.94 14.15 -0.31
CA ILE A 414 -5.62 13.24 -1.26
C ILE A 414 -5.99 13.93 -2.57
N PHE A 415 -6.34 15.23 -2.54
CA PHE A 415 -6.65 16.07 -3.71
C PHE A 415 -5.64 17.20 -3.90
N TYR A 416 -4.42 17.07 -3.37
CA TYR A 416 -3.38 18.10 -3.45
C TYR A 416 -3.11 18.53 -4.90
N CYS A 417 -3.25 19.84 -5.20
CA CYS A 417 -3.02 20.42 -6.52
C CYS A 417 -3.86 19.83 -7.67
N VAL A 418 -5.09 19.35 -7.42
CA VAL A 418 -6.04 19.00 -8.50
C VAL A 418 -6.68 20.28 -9.02
N SER A 419 -5.90 21.11 -9.71
CA SER A 419 -6.19 22.53 -9.95
C SER A 419 -7.37 22.80 -10.89
N ASN A 420 -7.73 21.86 -11.76
CA ASN A 420 -8.83 21.99 -12.71
C ASN A 420 -10.16 21.37 -12.25
N LEU A 421 -10.22 20.84 -11.03
CA LEU A 421 -11.41 20.19 -10.50
C LEU A 421 -12.53 21.20 -10.27
N ASP A 422 -13.62 21.09 -11.05
CA ASP A 422 -14.81 21.95 -10.94
C ASP A 422 -15.89 21.31 -10.05
N ASN A 423 -15.94 19.96 -10.01
CA ASN A 423 -16.93 19.20 -9.27
C ASN A 423 -16.34 17.94 -8.65
N ILE A 424 -16.70 17.69 -7.38
CA ILE A 424 -16.31 16.49 -6.63
C ILE A 424 -17.51 15.93 -5.87
N ASN A 425 -17.70 14.60 -5.94
CA ASN A 425 -18.67 13.90 -5.13
C ASN A 425 -17.95 13.00 -4.09
N ILE A 426 -17.95 13.43 -2.85
CA ILE A 426 -17.38 12.75 -1.69
C ILE A 426 -18.45 12.48 -0.61
N SER A 427 -19.73 12.42 -1.01
CA SER A 427 -20.86 12.28 -0.10
C SER A 427 -20.85 10.96 0.71
N SER A 428 -20.13 9.94 0.23
CA SER A 428 -19.96 8.66 0.91
C SER A 428 -18.83 8.63 1.95
N PHE A 429 -18.01 9.70 2.02
CA PHE A 429 -16.83 9.69 2.90
C PHE A 429 -17.25 9.64 4.38
N ASN A 430 -16.79 8.61 5.07
CA ASN A 430 -16.86 8.47 6.53
C ASN A 430 -15.49 8.73 7.13
N THR A 431 -15.33 9.87 7.81
CA THR A 431 -14.02 10.34 8.28
C THR A 431 -13.76 10.07 9.77
N LYS A 432 -14.62 9.31 10.43
CA LYS A 432 -14.56 9.06 11.88
C LYS A 432 -13.24 8.48 12.41
N ASN A 433 -12.44 7.84 11.53
CA ASN A 433 -11.17 7.24 11.87
C ASN A 433 -9.96 7.99 11.31
N VAL A 434 -10.18 9.08 10.57
CA VAL A 434 -9.10 9.84 9.93
C VAL A 434 -8.31 10.63 10.97
N GLU A 435 -6.99 10.49 10.94
CA GLU A 435 -6.05 11.19 11.81
C GLU A 435 -5.29 12.32 11.09
N TYR A 436 -5.13 12.23 9.77
CA TYR A 436 -4.37 13.17 8.95
C TYR A 436 -5.22 13.69 7.79
N MET A 437 -5.46 15.03 7.77
CA MET A 437 -6.18 15.76 6.72
C MET A 437 -5.39 16.97 6.22
N ASP A 438 -4.10 17.06 6.58
CA ASP A 438 -3.27 18.18 6.12
C ASP A 438 -3.21 18.21 4.60
N SER A 439 -3.29 19.43 4.05
CA SER A 439 -3.25 19.68 2.61
C SER A 439 -4.33 18.95 1.77
N MET A 440 -5.43 18.45 2.38
CA MET A 440 -6.42 17.59 1.70
C MET A 440 -6.95 18.20 0.40
N PHE A 441 -7.24 19.53 0.39
CA PHE A 441 -7.72 20.29 -0.76
C PHE A 441 -6.74 21.41 -1.18
N TYR A 442 -5.45 21.23 -0.88
CA TYR A 442 -4.42 22.23 -1.23
C TYR A 442 -4.43 22.52 -2.73
N ALA A 443 -4.57 23.81 -3.09
CA ALA A 443 -4.60 24.32 -4.47
C ALA A 443 -5.63 23.66 -5.41
N VAL A 444 -6.77 23.20 -4.88
CA VAL A 444 -7.95 22.83 -5.68
C VAL A 444 -8.66 24.13 -6.09
N SER A 445 -8.05 24.84 -7.03
CA SER A 445 -8.27 26.27 -7.23
C SER A 445 -9.57 26.62 -7.95
N LYS A 446 -10.18 25.71 -8.73
CA LYS A 446 -11.42 25.98 -9.49
C LYS A 446 -12.70 25.60 -8.76
N LEU A 447 -12.63 24.80 -7.71
CA LEU A 447 -13.81 24.36 -6.97
C LEU A 447 -14.49 25.54 -6.26
N LYS A 448 -15.79 25.75 -6.54
CA LYS A 448 -16.56 26.89 -5.99
C LYS A 448 -17.31 26.54 -4.72
N ASN A 449 -17.78 25.30 -4.61
CA ASN A 449 -18.60 24.85 -3.50
C ASN A 449 -18.02 23.53 -2.96
N LEU A 450 -17.90 23.41 -1.64
CA LEU A 450 -17.42 22.22 -0.97
C LEU A 450 -18.30 21.94 0.25
N ASN A 451 -18.98 20.79 0.23
CA ASN A 451 -19.82 20.35 1.35
C ASN A 451 -19.10 19.31 2.19
N LEU A 452 -18.77 19.66 3.43
CA LEU A 452 -18.10 18.81 4.41
C LEU A 452 -18.95 18.60 5.68
N SER A 453 -20.25 18.89 5.63
CA SER A 453 -21.15 18.83 6.79
C SER A 453 -21.26 17.43 7.42
N HIS A 454 -20.88 16.38 6.68
CA HIS A 454 -20.86 14.98 7.14
C HIS A 454 -19.49 14.51 7.69
N PHE A 455 -18.46 15.37 7.67
CA PHE A 455 -17.13 15.00 8.17
C PHE A 455 -17.10 14.99 9.70
N ASP A 456 -16.68 13.87 10.26
CA ASP A 456 -16.27 13.73 11.66
C ASP A 456 -14.75 13.89 11.76
N THR A 457 -14.31 14.98 12.39
CA THR A 457 -12.88 15.29 12.53
C THR A 457 -12.35 15.06 13.95
N SER A 458 -13.11 14.35 14.79
CA SER A 458 -12.81 14.18 16.22
C SER A 458 -11.47 13.48 16.51
N LYS A 459 -10.92 12.72 15.55
CA LYS A 459 -9.61 12.07 15.66
C LYS A 459 -8.49 12.79 14.93
N VAL A 460 -8.81 13.84 14.18
CA VAL A 460 -7.81 14.52 13.33
C VAL A 460 -6.79 15.27 14.18
N LYS A 461 -5.52 15.07 13.87
CA LYS A 461 -4.35 15.66 14.53
C LYS A 461 -3.71 16.78 13.72
N LYS A 462 -3.80 16.73 12.39
CA LYS A 462 -3.18 17.66 11.45
C LYS A 462 -4.22 18.17 10.44
N MET A 463 -4.33 19.51 10.32
CA MET A 463 -5.20 20.20 9.35
C MET A 463 -4.47 21.37 8.65
N ASN A 464 -3.14 21.47 8.82
CA ASN A 464 -2.39 22.54 8.19
C ASN A 464 -2.59 22.52 6.67
N SER A 465 -2.73 23.71 6.08
CA SER A 465 -2.92 23.90 4.63
C SER A 465 -4.14 23.19 4.02
N MET A 466 -5.14 22.73 4.80
CA MET A 466 -6.24 21.88 4.31
C MET A 466 -6.99 22.50 3.14
N PHE A 467 -7.23 23.81 3.15
CA PHE A 467 -7.95 24.56 2.12
C PHE A 467 -7.06 25.60 1.41
N HIS A 468 -5.73 25.51 1.60
CA HIS A 468 -4.80 26.48 1.00
C HIS A 468 -4.98 26.58 -0.52
N GLY A 469 -5.09 27.81 -1.03
CA GLY A 469 -5.11 28.06 -2.47
C GLY A 469 -6.42 27.70 -3.20
N MET A 470 -7.52 27.43 -2.48
CA MET A 470 -8.85 27.26 -3.06
C MET A 470 -9.42 28.62 -3.49
N SER A 471 -8.80 29.24 -4.50
CA SER A 471 -9.01 30.65 -4.84
C SER A 471 -10.40 30.99 -5.36
N GLU A 472 -11.14 30.03 -5.93
CA GLU A 472 -12.50 30.23 -6.46
C GLU A 472 -13.60 29.83 -5.46
N LEU A 473 -13.26 29.31 -4.27
CA LEU A 473 -14.21 28.83 -3.27
C LEU A 473 -15.05 30.01 -2.75
N VAL A 474 -16.39 29.89 -2.84
CA VAL A 474 -17.34 30.91 -2.38
C VAL A 474 -18.22 30.44 -1.21
N ASN A 475 -18.38 29.12 -1.05
CA ASN A 475 -19.13 28.52 0.04
C ASN A 475 -18.32 27.38 0.70
N LEU A 476 -18.18 27.43 2.03
CA LEU A 476 -17.55 26.41 2.86
C LEU A 476 -18.28 26.27 4.19
N ASP A 477 -18.79 25.09 4.47
CA ASP A 477 -19.37 24.75 5.78
C ASP A 477 -18.45 23.77 6.51
N VAL A 478 -17.88 24.22 7.63
CA VAL A 478 -17.04 23.44 8.55
C VAL A 478 -17.64 23.38 9.96
N SER A 479 -18.96 23.60 10.07
CA SER A 479 -19.67 23.63 11.36
C SER A 479 -19.64 22.28 12.10
N SER A 480 -19.46 21.15 11.38
CA SER A 480 -19.29 19.80 11.94
C SER A 480 -17.89 19.52 12.50
N PHE A 481 -16.92 20.41 12.23
CA PHE A 481 -15.52 20.11 12.59
C PHE A 481 -15.30 20.17 14.11
N ASN A 482 -14.73 19.09 14.64
CA ASN A 482 -14.19 19.00 15.99
C ASN A 482 -12.65 19.05 15.90
N THR A 483 -12.07 20.14 16.37
CA THR A 483 -10.63 20.39 16.22
C THR A 483 -9.83 20.20 17.51
N LYS A 484 -10.45 19.61 18.55
CA LYS A 484 -9.85 19.46 19.86
C LYS A 484 -8.46 18.80 19.86
N ASN A 485 -8.22 17.87 18.93
CA ASN A 485 -6.95 17.13 18.83
C ASN A 485 -5.94 17.75 17.86
N VAL A 486 -6.30 18.84 17.19
CA VAL A 486 -5.45 19.48 16.17
C VAL A 486 -4.38 20.34 16.83
N ASP A 487 -3.11 20.13 16.47
CA ASP A 487 -2.00 20.92 17.00
C ASP A 487 -1.37 21.90 15.99
N ASP A 488 -1.71 21.81 14.68
CA ASP A 488 -1.24 22.70 13.62
C ASP A 488 -2.39 23.09 12.67
N MET A 489 -2.67 24.39 12.60
CA MET A 489 -3.65 25.00 11.70
C MET A 489 -3.02 26.03 10.77
N SER A 490 -1.67 26.03 10.65
CA SER A 490 -0.96 26.96 9.79
C SER A 490 -1.43 26.83 8.35
N PHE A 491 -1.53 27.97 7.65
CA PHE A 491 -1.92 28.04 6.24
C PHE A 491 -3.31 27.48 5.89
N MET A 492 -4.15 27.11 6.88
CA MET A 492 -5.38 26.32 6.65
C MET A 492 -6.30 26.94 5.61
N PHE A 493 -6.51 28.24 5.61
CA PHE A 493 -7.35 28.98 4.68
C PHE A 493 -6.55 29.98 3.83
N GLN A 494 -5.21 29.85 3.78
CA GLN A 494 -4.38 30.76 3.00
C GLN A 494 -4.81 30.78 1.53
N GLN A 495 -4.92 32.01 0.94
CA GLN A 495 -5.29 32.22 -0.46
C GLN A 495 -6.67 31.69 -0.85
N VAL A 496 -7.61 31.55 0.08
CA VAL A 496 -9.04 31.34 -0.21
C VAL A 496 -9.68 32.70 -0.53
N LYS A 497 -9.41 33.16 -1.76
CA LYS A 497 -9.56 34.59 -2.11
C LYS A 497 -11.01 35.10 -2.20
N LYS A 498 -11.94 34.22 -2.62
CA LYS A 498 -13.34 34.64 -2.94
C LYS A 498 -14.33 34.29 -1.83
N LEU A 499 -13.95 33.69 -0.74
CA LEU A 499 -14.83 33.36 0.38
C LEU A 499 -15.17 34.61 1.20
N PRO A 500 -16.46 35.08 1.23
CA PRO A 500 -16.81 36.32 1.88
C PRO A 500 -17.01 36.20 3.40
N SER A 501 -17.41 35.01 3.88
CA SER A 501 -17.68 34.73 5.28
C SER A 501 -17.17 33.38 5.70
N LEU A 502 -16.72 33.26 6.97
CA LEU A 502 -16.23 32.01 7.52
C LEU A 502 -16.60 31.87 9.00
N ASN A 503 -17.40 30.86 9.32
CA ASN A 503 -17.80 30.57 10.70
C ASN A 503 -16.99 29.41 11.29
N LEU A 504 -16.12 29.73 12.28
CA LEU A 504 -15.27 28.78 13.00
C LEU A 504 -15.67 28.67 14.47
N SER A 505 -16.93 28.96 14.81
CA SER A 505 -17.40 28.87 16.21
C SER A 505 -17.38 27.46 16.81
N SER A 506 -17.30 26.42 15.95
CA SER A 506 -17.11 25.02 16.39
C SER A 506 -15.66 24.65 16.74
N PHE A 507 -14.68 25.48 16.33
CA PHE A 507 -13.26 25.16 16.49
C PHE A 507 -12.80 25.34 17.92
N ASP A 508 -12.26 24.25 18.48
CA ASP A 508 -11.47 24.27 19.72
C ASP A 508 -9.97 24.36 19.36
N THR A 509 -9.37 25.50 19.70
CA THR A 509 -7.96 25.79 19.37
C THR A 509 -7.02 25.65 20.56
N SER A 510 -7.50 25.08 21.67
CA SER A 510 -6.74 25.00 22.94
C SER A 510 -5.44 24.19 22.83
N ASN A 511 -5.35 23.25 21.90
CA ASN A 511 -4.15 22.44 21.66
C ASN A 511 -3.26 22.94 20.50
N VAL A 512 -3.72 23.95 19.77
CA VAL A 512 -2.98 24.45 18.58
C VAL A 512 -1.69 25.18 18.99
N LYS A 513 -0.60 24.85 18.32
CA LYS A 513 0.74 25.43 18.51
C LYS A 513 1.11 26.44 17.42
N ASN A 514 0.56 26.25 16.21
CA ASN A 514 0.91 27.08 15.05
C ASN A 514 -0.36 27.52 14.31
N MET A 515 -0.54 28.84 14.18
CA MET A 515 -1.62 29.50 13.42
C MET A 515 -1.06 30.46 12.36
N GLY A 516 0.23 30.36 12.05
CA GLY A 516 0.87 31.24 11.06
C GLY A 516 0.16 31.16 9.71
N SER A 517 -0.10 32.32 9.13
CA SER A 517 -0.76 32.47 7.81
C SER A 517 -2.15 31.81 7.68
N MET A 518 -2.85 31.53 8.80
CA MET A 518 -4.13 30.79 8.77
C MET A 518 -5.15 31.41 7.83
N PHE A 519 -5.27 32.75 7.80
CA PHE A 519 -6.20 33.49 6.96
C PHE A 519 -5.49 34.42 5.94
N TYR A 520 -4.21 34.16 5.66
CA TYR A 520 -3.40 35.01 4.78
C TYR A 520 -3.96 35.04 3.34
N LEU A 521 -4.11 36.26 2.76
CA LEU A 521 -4.65 36.49 1.43
C LEU A 521 -6.11 36.02 1.23
N MET A 522 -6.95 36.11 2.26
CA MET A 522 -8.39 35.95 2.13
C MET A 522 -9.00 37.32 1.76
N GLU A 523 -8.77 37.76 0.52
CA GLU A 523 -9.01 39.15 0.04
C GLU A 523 -10.48 39.54 0.04
N SER A 524 -11.44 38.62 0.03
CA SER A 524 -12.90 38.88 0.09
C SER A 524 -13.51 38.66 1.48
N LEU A 525 -12.74 38.20 2.47
CA LEU A 525 -13.26 37.87 3.79
C LEU A 525 -13.64 39.12 4.57
N THR A 526 -14.95 39.36 4.70
CA THR A 526 -15.50 40.50 5.43
C THR A 526 -16.19 40.13 6.74
N ASP A 527 -16.51 38.85 6.93
CA ASP A 527 -17.12 38.31 8.14
C ASP A 527 -16.38 37.02 8.60
N LEU A 528 -15.85 37.07 9.83
CA LEU A 528 -15.09 35.95 10.42
C LEU A 528 -15.53 35.72 11.87
N ASN A 529 -16.12 34.57 12.14
CA ASN A 529 -16.50 34.16 13.50
C ASN A 529 -15.46 33.22 14.12
N ILE A 530 -14.61 33.76 15.01
CA ILE A 530 -13.62 33.04 15.81
C ILE A 530 -13.93 33.11 17.30
N SER A 531 -15.19 33.24 17.68
CA SER A 531 -15.63 33.50 19.05
C SER A 531 -15.19 32.44 20.07
N ASN A 532 -14.86 31.24 19.64
CA ASN A 532 -14.37 30.15 20.48
C ASN A 532 -12.84 29.97 20.50
N PHE A 533 -12.10 30.77 19.73
CA PHE A 533 -10.65 30.63 19.73
C PHE A 533 -10.05 30.89 21.10
N ARG A 534 -9.15 29.99 21.51
CA ARG A 534 -8.31 30.07 22.71
C ARG A 534 -6.91 29.66 22.30
N THR A 535 -5.90 30.43 22.64
CA THR A 535 -4.56 30.24 22.06
C THR A 535 -3.44 29.99 23.08
N PRO A 536 -3.70 29.26 24.19
CA PRO A 536 -2.74 29.15 25.30
C PRO A 536 -1.44 28.42 24.95
N ASN A 537 -1.40 27.77 23.81
CA ASN A 537 -0.24 27.00 23.36
C ASN A 537 0.37 27.50 22.03
N VAL A 538 -0.23 28.56 21.45
CA VAL A 538 0.26 29.09 20.16
C VAL A 538 1.56 29.84 20.32
N THR A 539 2.54 29.49 19.50
CA THR A 539 3.86 30.15 19.46
C THR A 539 4.07 30.99 18.21
N ASN A 540 3.30 30.75 17.14
CA ASN A 540 3.40 31.45 15.86
C ASN A 540 2.04 31.96 15.37
N MET A 541 1.91 33.29 15.23
CA MET A 541 0.76 33.99 14.66
C MET A 541 1.17 34.88 13.46
N ALA A 542 2.38 34.71 12.92
CA ALA A 542 2.86 35.51 11.80
C ALA A 542 1.90 35.43 10.60
N LYS A 543 1.57 36.60 9.99
CA LYS A 543 0.69 36.73 8.83
C LYS A 543 -0.74 36.24 9.03
N MET A 544 -1.19 35.99 10.28
CA MET A 544 -2.48 35.30 10.52
C MET A 544 -3.68 35.96 9.82
N PHE A 545 -3.77 37.29 9.83
CA PHE A 545 -4.87 38.05 9.19
C PHE A 545 -4.38 38.92 8.02
N CYS A 546 -3.18 38.73 7.57
CA CYS A 546 -2.53 39.56 6.55
C CYS A 546 -3.32 39.49 5.22
N TYR A 547 -3.62 40.65 4.61
CA TYR A 547 -4.42 40.79 3.38
C TYR A 547 -5.86 40.24 3.50
N THR A 548 -6.53 40.36 4.66
CA THR A 548 -7.99 40.17 4.78
C THR A 548 -8.76 41.44 4.57
N ALA A 549 -10.04 41.34 4.18
CA ALA A 549 -10.93 42.50 3.99
C ALA A 549 -11.74 42.89 5.25
N LEU A 550 -11.42 42.32 6.40
CA LEU A 550 -12.10 42.55 7.68
C LEU A 550 -12.03 44.05 8.08
N SER A 551 -13.17 44.60 8.51
CA SER A 551 -13.24 45.95 9.07
C SER A 551 -13.01 46.01 10.58
N SER A 552 -13.22 44.88 11.25
CA SER A 552 -12.92 44.65 12.68
C SER A 552 -12.70 43.18 12.92
N ILE A 553 -12.05 42.83 14.03
CA ILE A 553 -11.86 41.45 14.47
C ILE A 553 -11.81 41.39 15.99
N ASP A 554 -12.52 40.39 16.57
CA ASP A 554 -12.50 40.15 18.00
C ASP A 554 -11.40 39.14 18.33
N VAL A 555 -10.29 39.61 18.93
CA VAL A 555 -9.16 38.82 19.43
C VAL A 555 -9.10 38.86 20.96
N SER A 556 -10.18 39.29 21.64
CA SER A 556 -10.22 39.47 23.10
C SER A 556 -9.96 38.19 23.91
N LYS A 557 -10.15 37.01 23.29
CA LYS A 557 -9.94 35.71 23.91
C LYS A 557 -8.60 35.05 23.57
N PHE A 558 -7.76 35.73 22.79
CA PHE A 558 -6.42 35.21 22.48
C PHE A 558 -5.52 35.30 23.71
N ASP A 559 -4.88 34.20 24.05
CA ASP A 559 -3.75 34.15 24.97
C ASP A 559 -2.46 34.16 24.14
N THR A 560 -1.72 35.26 24.21
CA THR A 560 -0.48 35.45 23.43
C THR A 560 0.78 35.24 24.24
N SER A 561 0.66 34.79 25.52
CA SER A 561 1.77 34.68 26.46
C SER A 561 2.94 33.79 26.03
N LYS A 562 2.70 32.88 25.06
CA LYS A 562 3.74 31.99 24.48
C LYS A 562 4.14 32.38 23.05
N VAL A 563 3.51 33.39 22.47
CA VAL A 563 3.75 33.74 21.07
C VAL A 563 5.11 34.40 20.90
N THR A 564 5.90 33.88 19.98
CA THR A 564 7.24 34.41 19.66
C THR A 564 7.25 35.14 18.32
N TYR A 565 6.39 34.80 17.39
CA TYR A 565 6.34 35.39 16.04
C TYR A 565 4.99 36.06 15.77
N MET A 566 4.98 37.41 15.57
CA MET A 566 3.80 38.21 15.19
C MET A 566 4.04 39.04 13.92
N SER A 567 5.13 38.82 13.19
CA SER A 567 5.45 39.59 11.97
C SER A 567 4.29 39.52 10.99
N TYR A 568 3.91 40.67 10.40
CA TYR A 568 2.84 40.80 9.42
C TYR A 568 1.43 40.42 9.92
N MET A 569 1.16 40.23 11.21
CA MET A 569 -0.10 39.66 11.71
C MET A 569 -1.34 40.38 11.19
N PHE A 570 -1.34 41.70 11.16
CA PHE A 570 -2.44 42.58 10.69
C PHE A 570 -2.04 43.38 9.43
N ASN A 571 -1.00 42.94 8.72
CA ASN A 571 -0.48 43.66 7.55
C ASN A 571 -1.50 43.68 6.40
N ASN A 572 -1.57 44.82 5.70
CA ASN A 572 -2.49 45.02 4.56
C ASN A 572 -4.00 44.78 4.85
N MET A 573 -4.43 44.94 6.10
CA MET A 573 -5.85 44.97 6.45
C MET A 573 -6.41 46.36 6.15
N LYS A 574 -6.60 46.68 4.86
CA LYS A 574 -6.92 48.03 4.37
C LYS A 574 -8.28 48.56 4.87
N ASN A 575 -9.20 47.66 5.24
CA ASN A 575 -10.54 47.99 5.74
C ASN A 575 -10.62 48.12 7.25
N LEU A 576 -9.58 47.73 7.99
CA LEU A 576 -9.57 47.67 9.45
C LEU A 576 -9.75 49.08 10.04
N THR A 577 -10.80 49.26 10.82
CA THR A 577 -11.14 50.55 11.46
C THR A 577 -10.88 50.54 12.96
N THR A 578 -11.04 49.41 13.61
CA THR A 578 -10.86 49.21 15.05
C THR A 578 -10.13 47.91 15.33
N LEU A 579 -9.23 47.91 16.32
CA LEU A 579 -8.50 46.74 16.77
C LEU A 579 -8.21 46.86 18.27
N ASP A 580 -8.79 45.97 19.06
CA ASP A 580 -8.55 45.89 20.50
C ASP A 580 -7.51 44.79 20.80
N LEU A 581 -6.34 45.21 21.32
CA LEU A 581 -5.22 44.36 21.70
C LEU A 581 -4.96 44.39 23.23
N SER A 582 -5.95 44.82 24.02
CA SER A 582 -5.78 45.00 25.45
C SER A 582 -5.41 43.73 26.23
N ASN A 583 -5.67 42.57 25.65
CA ASN A 583 -5.30 41.25 26.20
C ASN A 583 -3.94 40.70 25.71
N PHE A 584 -3.26 41.37 24.78
CA PHE A 584 -2.02 40.85 24.20
C PHE A 584 -0.88 40.93 25.20
N ASP A 585 -0.26 39.80 25.46
CA ASP A 585 1.04 39.70 26.17
C ASP A 585 2.14 39.45 25.17
N THR A 586 3.08 40.39 25.04
CA THR A 586 4.18 40.34 24.06
C THR A 586 5.54 40.07 24.67
N ARG A 587 5.63 39.63 25.95
CA ARG A 587 6.90 39.38 26.65
C ARG A 587 7.79 38.34 26.00
N GLU A 588 7.22 37.39 25.28
CA GLU A 588 7.96 36.35 24.55
C GLU A 588 8.18 36.67 23.07
N VAL A 589 7.61 37.75 22.55
CA VAL A 589 7.68 38.08 21.14
C VAL A 589 9.06 38.57 20.73
N THR A 590 9.62 37.97 19.70
CA THR A 590 10.93 38.32 19.15
C THR A 590 10.82 39.03 17.79
N ALA A 591 9.71 38.90 17.08
CA ALA A 591 9.56 39.45 15.74
C ALA A 591 8.15 40.11 15.55
N MET A 592 8.20 41.43 15.25
CA MET A 592 7.02 42.27 14.95
C MET A 592 7.15 43.01 13.61
N PHE A 593 8.00 42.52 12.69
CA PHE A 593 8.22 43.19 11.40
C PHE A 593 6.90 43.41 10.65
N ALA A 594 6.66 44.66 10.22
CA ALA A 594 5.48 45.06 9.43
C ALA A 594 4.10 44.65 10.03
N MET A 595 4.00 44.48 11.37
CA MET A 595 2.81 43.92 12.03
C MET A 595 1.53 44.70 11.70
N PHE A 596 1.57 46.04 11.61
CA PHE A 596 0.46 46.92 11.29
C PHE A 596 0.68 47.70 9.98
N TYR A 597 1.58 47.23 9.12
CA TYR A 597 1.84 47.88 7.83
C TYR A 597 0.61 47.89 6.93
N ASN A 598 0.34 49.01 6.27
CA ASN A 598 -0.82 49.19 5.38
C ASN A 598 -2.19 49.00 6.05
N THR A 599 -2.38 49.60 7.23
CA THR A 599 -3.66 49.74 7.92
C THR A 599 -4.16 51.19 7.88
N PRO A 600 -4.55 51.74 6.70
CA PRO A 600 -4.81 53.17 6.52
C PRO A 600 -6.10 53.63 7.19
N ASN A 601 -7.07 52.77 7.49
CA ASN A 601 -8.33 53.11 8.09
C ASN A 601 -8.37 53.11 9.62
N LEU A 602 -7.33 52.62 10.29
CA LEU A 602 -7.15 52.78 11.74
C LEU A 602 -6.97 54.27 12.07
N THR A 603 -7.76 54.81 13.01
CA THR A 603 -7.63 56.19 13.50
C THR A 603 -6.70 56.29 14.69
N SER A 604 -6.69 55.25 15.51
CA SER A 604 -5.77 55.09 16.65
C SER A 604 -5.40 53.64 16.85
N LEU A 605 -4.31 53.38 17.49
CA LEU A 605 -3.81 52.04 17.86
C LEU A 605 -3.41 52.05 19.33
N ASP A 606 -4.04 51.19 20.13
CA ASP A 606 -3.67 51.02 21.54
C ASP A 606 -2.82 49.75 21.70
N ILE A 607 -1.55 49.93 21.98
CA ILE A 607 -0.57 48.92 22.27
C ILE A 607 0.10 49.14 23.63
N SER A 608 -0.68 49.68 24.58
CA SER A 608 -0.21 50.05 25.91
C SER A 608 0.33 48.88 26.73
N ASN A 609 -0.07 47.61 26.38
CA ASN A 609 0.41 46.40 27.06
C ASN A 609 1.68 45.83 26.43
N PHE A 610 2.17 46.38 25.32
CA PHE A 610 3.29 45.77 24.60
C PHE A 610 4.59 45.86 25.41
N ASN A 611 5.23 44.73 25.56
CA ASN A 611 6.61 44.62 26.04
C ASN A 611 7.52 44.29 24.85
N THR A 612 8.58 45.05 24.63
CA THR A 612 9.49 44.91 23.48
C THR A 612 10.87 44.44 23.86
N GLU A 613 11.07 43.96 25.09
CA GLU A 613 12.37 43.58 25.64
C GLU A 613 13.08 42.50 24.80
N LYS A 614 12.33 41.54 24.26
CA LYS A 614 12.89 40.46 23.44
C LYS A 614 12.81 40.72 21.93
N VAL A 615 12.23 41.84 21.52
CA VAL A 615 11.98 42.09 20.08
C VAL A 615 13.27 42.47 19.38
N THR A 616 13.52 41.81 18.26
CA THR A 616 14.73 42.05 17.43
C THR A 616 14.42 42.71 16.11
N THR A 617 13.13 42.55 15.58
CA THR A 617 12.72 43.07 14.26
C THR A 617 11.44 43.88 14.37
N MET A 618 11.48 45.15 13.97
CA MET A 618 10.37 46.10 13.93
C MET A 618 10.27 46.89 12.62
N GLY A 619 11.08 46.60 11.63
CA GLY A 619 11.03 47.30 10.35
C GLY A 619 9.58 47.38 9.81
N TYR A 620 9.20 48.54 9.28
CA TYR A 620 7.86 48.82 8.71
C TYR A 620 6.67 48.64 9.67
N ILE A 621 6.87 48.43 10.97
CA ILE A 621 5.83 48.00 11.91
C ILE A 621 4.53 48.84 11.83
N PHE A 622 4.63 50.16 11.71
CA PHE A 622 3.50 51.10 11.59
C PHE A 622 3.43 51.78 10.23
N GLY A 623 4.34 51.49 9.31
CA GLY A 623 4.42 52.16 8.01
C GLY A 623 3.22 51.92 7.11
N ILE A 624 3.10 52.68 6.01
CA ILE A 624 2.16 52.44 4.92
C ILE A 624 2.87 52.54 3.58
N ASP A 625 2.24 52.02 2.52
CA ASP A 625 2.68 52.23 1.16
C ASP A 625 2.42 53.69 0.73
N GLY A 626 3.34 54.30 -0.01
CA GLY A 626 3.21 55.69 -0.47
C GLY A 626 1.92 56.00 -1.25
N THR A 627 1.30 55.02 -1.91
CA THR A 627 0.02 55.16 -2.61
C THR A 627 -1.17 55.36 -1.66
N LEU A 628 -1.02 55.00 -0.38
CA LEU A 628 -2.09 55.06 0.63
C LEU A 628 -2.04 56.35 1.48
N VAL A 629 -1.07 57.24 1.31
CA VAL A 629 -0.87 58.46 2.10
C VAL A 629 -2.13 59.35 2.12
N GLY A 630 -2.86 59.45 0.99
CA GLY A 630 -4.07 60.29 0.87
C GLY A 630 -5.26 59.78 1.68
N VAL A 631 -5.30 58.46 1.98
CA VAL A 631 -6.40 57.83 2.71
C VAL A 631 -6.03 57.44 4.14
N ASP A 632 -4.78 57.66 4.56
CA ASP A 632 -4.30 57.34 5.90
C ASP A 632 -5.03 58.15 6.98
N LYS A 633 -5.47 57.47 8.06
CA LYS A 633 -6.22 58.03 9.17
C LYS A 633 -5.56 57.90 10.53
N LEU A 634 -4.40 57.25 10.64
CA LEU A 634 -3.75 57.00 11.91
C LEU A 634 -3.15 58.31 12.48
N GLU A 635 -3.71 58.75 13.59
CA GLU A 635 -3.31 59.97 14.27
C GLU A 635 -2.58 59.72 15.57
N LYS A 636 -2.89 58.65 16.28
CA LYS A 636 -2.38 58.36 17.62
C LYS A 636 -2.01 56.87 17.79
N ILE A 637 -0.87 56.61 18.45
CA ILE A 637 -0.47 55.33 18.97
C ILE A 637 -0.30 55.46 20.49
N TYR A 638 -1.14 54.71 21.24
CA TYR A 638 -1.12 54.75 22.70
C TYR A 638 -0.23 53.64 23.28
N VAL A 639 0.65 54.05 24.23
CA VAL A 639 1.53 53.19 25.00
C VAL A 639 1.58 53.61 26.46
N ASN A 640 1.95 52.67 27.36
CA ASN A 640 2.18 53.01 28.77
C ASN A 640 3.61 53.55 29.00
N ASN A 641 4.62 53.01 28.32
CA ASN A 641 6.02 53.31 28.47
C ASN A 641 6.71 53.44 27.11
N ASP A 642 7.92 54.00 27.12
CA ASP A 642 8.82 53.96 25.98
C ASP A 642 9.14 52.49 25.66
N PHE A 643 9.30 52.18 24.38
CA PHE A 643 9.70 50.82 23.99
C PHE A 643 11.15 50.54 24.37
N ASN A 644 11.42 49.33 24.84
CA ASN A 644 12.79 48.83 24.96
C ASN A 644 13.33 48.52 23.58
N THR A 645 14.37 49.22 23.18
CA THR A 645 14.97 49.14 21.85
C THR A 645 16.33 48.44 21.83
N SER A 646 16.83 47.97 23.00
CA SER A 646 18.20 47.45 23.16
C SER A 646 18.51 46.21 22.29
N ASN A 647 17.52 45.41 21.95
CA ASN A 647 17.67 44.19 21.17
C ASN A 647 17.23 44.34 19.70
N ILE A 648 16.70 45.52 19.33
CA ILE A 648 16.20 45.75 17.97
C ILE A 648 17.39 45.93 17.01
N THR A 649 17.50 45.05 16.03
CA THR A 649 18.53 45.06 14.97
C THR A 649 17.94 45.45 13.60
N ASP A 650 16.63 45.36 13.42
CA ASP A 650 15.92 45.74 12.21
C ASP A 650 14.80 46.72 12.58
N SER A 651 14.98 47.98 12.18
CA SER A 651 14.08 49.12 12.46
C SER A 651 13.85 50.00 11.24
N ASP A 652 14.09 49.45 10.03
CA ASP A 652 13.97 50.25 8.82
C ASP A 652 12.53 50.73 8.60
N LYS A 653 12.36 52.02 8.29
CA LYS A 653 11.08 52.61 7.86
C LYS A 653 9.86 52.33 8.77
N MET A 654 10.06 52.27 10.08
CA MET A 654 9.02 51.91 11.07
C MET A 654 7.70 52.71 10.92
N PHE A 655 7.80 53.97 10.53
CA PHE A 655 6.64 54.90 10.37
C PHE A 655 6.50 55.40 8.92
N ASP A 656 7.06 54.72 7.94
CA ASP A 656 7.13 55.16 6.54
C ASP A 656 5.77 55.70 6.06
N PHE A 657 5.76 56.91 5.45
CA PHE A 657 4.61 57.62 4.92
C PHE A 657 3.45 57.96 5.90
N ARG A 658 3.58 57.74 7.24
CA ARG A 658 2.53 58.09 8.25
C ARG A 658 2.47 59.60 8.55
N LYS A 659 2.11 60.41 7.55
CA LYS A 659 2.17 61.87 7.64
C LYS A 659 1.15 62.49 8.63
N LYS A 660 0.05 61.82 9.01
CA LYS A 660 -0.92 62.28 10.01
C LYS A 660 -0.56 61.96 11.45
N LEU A 661 0.30 60.96 11.66
CA LEU A 661 0.67 60.52 13.00
C LEU A 661 1.38 61.63 13.78
N ARG A 662 0.92 61.82 15.02
CA ARG A 662 1.48 62.79 15.97
C ARG A 662 1.70 62.15 17.33
N GLY A 663 2.82 62.47 17.97
CA GLY A 663 3.05 62.17 19.37
C GLY A 663 2.06 62.84 20.30
N GLY A 664 2.09 62.48 21.58
CA GLY A 664 1.17 63.02 22.60
C GLY A 664 1.23 64.56 22.79
N ASN A 665 2.42 65.13 22.60
CA ASN A 665 2.71 66.53 22.68
C ASN A 665 2.79 67.24 21.31
N GLY A 666 2.39 66.52 20.24
CA GLY A 666 2.31 67.05 18.87
C GLY A 666 3.59 66.83 18.01
N SER A 667 4.59 66.11 18.50
CA SER A 667 5.84 65.83 17.76
C SER A 667 5.54 65.04 16.47
N PHE A 668 6.30 65.37 15.40
CA PHE A 668 6.28 64.65 14.13
C PHE A 668 7.56 64.92 13.34
N LEU A 669 7.85 64.03 12.36
CA LEU A 669 8.91 64.24 11.36
C LEU A 669 8.26 64.68 10.03
N ALA A 670 8.93 65.56 9.29
CA ALA A 670 8.55 65.93 7.92
C ALA A 670 8.60 64.73 6.98
N ASP A 671 9.62 63.88 7.16
CA ASP A 671 9.74 62.55 6.55
C ASP A 671 9.63 61.48 7.65
N PRO A 672 8.46 60.84 7.84
CA PRO A 672 8.30 59.83 8.87
C PRO A 672 9.16 58.55 8.63
N GLY A 673 9.55 58.33 7.38
CA GLY A 673 10.43 57.19 7.04
C GLY A 673 11.86 57.33 7.59
N ALA A 674 12.27 58.54 7.95
CA ALA A 674 13.57 58.83 8.57
C ALA A 674 13.57 58.63 10.11
N ALA A 675 12.44 58.19 10.72
CA ALA A 675 12.37 57.94 12.14
C ALA A 675 13.29 56.75 12.57
N ASP A 676 14.22 57.03 13.45
CA ASP A 676 15.08 56.03 14.09
C ASP A 676 14.43 55.46 15.37
N LEU A 677 15.12 54.57 16.06
CA LEU A 677 14.65 53.92 17.29
C LEU A 677 14.26 54.92 18.40
N THR A 678 14.79 56.16 18.39
CA THR A 678 14.46 57.17 19.40
C THR A 678 13.02 57.69 19.28
N TRP A 679 12.33 57.45 18.15
CA TRP A 679 10.91 57.80 17.94
C TRP A 679 9.93 56.75 18.51
N LEU A 680 10.42 55.63 18.96
CA LEU A 680 9.62 54.58 19.64
C LEU A 680 9.44 54.91 21.15
N ARG A 681 9.08 56.15 21.43
CA ARG A 681 8.92 56.63 22.82
C ARG A 681 7.73 57.58 22.95
N VAL A 682 7.30 57.75 24.18
CA VAL A 682 6.26 58.68 24.56
C VAL A 682 6.73 60.15 24.30
N ASP A 683 5.94 60.87 23.51
CA ASP A 683 6.16 62.30 23.26
C ASP A 683 5.82 63.10 24.53
N ARG A 684 6.77 63.84 25.06
CA ARG A 684 6.68 64.60 26.30
C ARG A 684 7.58 65.85 26.25
N PRO A 685 7.39 66.86 27.12
CA PRO A 685 8.23 68.06 27.10
C PRO A 685 9.74 67.73 27.11
N GLY A 686 10.43 68.22 26.07
CA GLY A 686 11.87 67.99 25.88
C GLY A 686 12.26 66.59 25.31
N VAL A 687 11.29 65.71 25.02
CA VAL A 687 11.54 64.36 24.47
C VAL A 687 10.54 64.10 23.35
N GLN A 688 10.99 64.20 22.12
CA GLN A 688 10.16 63.93 20.94
C GLN A 688 9.99 62.43 20.72
N GLY A 689 8.81 61.99 20.28
CA GLY A 689 8.50 60.62 19.94
C GLY A 689 7.12 60.53 19.23
N TYR A 690 6.78 59.38 18.66
CA TYR A 690 5.50 59.20 18.01
C TYR A 690 4.38 58.66 18.92
N PHE A 691 4.71 58.28 20.16
CA PHE A 691 3.72 57.69 21.04
C PHE A 691 3.02 58.72 21.95
N THR A 692 1.76 58.43 22.22
CA THR A 692 0.91 59.13 23.20
C THR A 692 0.80 58.22 24.44
N ARG A 693 1.04 58.79 25.63
CA ARG A 693 0.82 58.04 26.88
C ARG A 693 -0.65 57.76 27.06
N LYS A 694 -0.99 56.49 27.35
CA LYS A 694 -2.37 56.13 27.71
C LYS A 694 -2.70 56.76 29.09
N SER A 695 -3.83 57.52 29.17
CA SER A 695 -4.31 58.15 30.41
C SER A 695 -5.04 57.13 31.31
#